data_d58d5a725d3cbacab3cba7c80af77b3f
#
_entry.id   d58d5a725d3cbacab3cba7c80af77b3f
#
_cell.length_a   1.000
_cell.length_b   1.000
_cell.length_c   1.000
_cell.angle_alpha   90.00
_cell.angle_beta   90.00
_cell.angle_gamma   90.00
#
_symmetry.space_group_name_H-M   'P 1'
#
loop_
_entity.id
_entity.type
_entity.pdbx_description
1 polymer ?
#
loop_
_entity_poly.entity_id
_entity_poly.type
_entity_poly.pdbx_seq_one_letter_code
_entity_poly.pdbx_strand_id
1 'polypeptide(L)'
;MNKILNKIILLVFVGAMPLGSVAQQTSSFVFSGKVKDCKGKGIAGVVVNNGRSFVQTNSQGEWSLPTDTNVCKFVSISTPSAYVLPCQKSLAKGFYVRVDQLVKEDSRHDFVLEKRKKPSDKFYYIAISDPQVKNEHDMNRWKQESIRELKAYVDTLSRQREVVANTLGDLVFDSMNLYGEYAASFDGIRMTTFQCIGNHDFDKRYQDLHNMALGTPVYGEQYYHRFFGPTNYSYNIGKVHVVTLKNINYVGHKKYIEAITDADLDWLKRDLSFITKGSLVILNMHAAVWNSIENEGNVRNAGELADVLKDYQVHVLTGHTHYFQNNAVDAQLMEHNIGAACGAWWKSQVNRCGAPNGYLVMDVDGTQLKWHYKSTGHGMDYQMRVYGKGEMLSQPQYVVANVWDWDPACKVEWLQDGKPMGMMEKFTDVDEVYAVSKKHQPGLTVTGHLFRALPSSGAKSITVVFTNRFGEKFEQTVMITNPKVQTRIVAHRGYWDTEGSAQNSIASLRKAADAKVYGSECDVHITADSVIIVNHDPKINHLVIADSKYADLKTQLLKNGEEVSTLEQYLNELKKHPAILLILEIKRQPLQQDEDRLTRKTVEMVNRMGLAKQVEYISFSSAACALVRQLDANAIVYYVNGNFTPAEVKKLGYQGIDYNYKILFKHPEWIREAHELGLKVNGWTPDDDEITRKLIEMNVDFITTNKPVETQKLAKSL
;
A
#
# COMPACT_ATOMS: atom_id res chain seq x y z
N MET A 1 70.15 29.64 41.91
CA MET A 1 71.49 29.83 41.28
C MET A 1 71.26 29.97 39.80
N ASN A 2 71.27 31.18 39.29
CA ASN A 2 72.27 31.79 38.40
C ASN A 2 72.60 30.94 37.18
N LYS A 3 72.47 31.30 35.92
CA LYS A 3 72.81 32.56 35.19
C LYS A 3 72.30 32.45 33.73
N ILE A 4 71.75 33.49 33.17
CA ILE A 4 72.29 34.45 32.17
C ILE A 4 72.14 33.95 30.72
N LEU A 5 71.21 34.58 30.02
CA LEU A 5 71.30 35.63 28.96
C LEU A 5 72.14 35.26 27.74
N ASN A 6 71.53 35.12 26.58
CA ASN A 6 71.99 35.99 25.46
C ASN A 6 70.86 36.11 24.38
N LYS A 7 70.53 37.34 24.08
CA LYS A 7 69.66 37.83 22.97
C LYS A 7 70.41 37.64 21.67
N ILE A 8 69.79 37.07 20.67
CA ILE A 8 70.14 37.38 19.28
C ILE A 8 68.85 37.84 18.62
N ILE A 9 68.80 39.07 18.25
CA ILE A 9 67.76 39.71 17.43
C ILE A 9 68.10 39.39 15.97
N LEU A 10 67.22 38.59 15.31
CA LEU A 10 67.27 38.42 13.88
C LEU A 10 66.11 39.23 13.29
N LEU A 11 66.40 40.37 12.64
CA LEU A 11 65.47 41.09 11.84
C LEU A 11 65.16 40.31 10.57
N VAL A 12 63.91 39.69 10.50
CA VAL A 12 63.37 39.16 9.24
C VAL A 12 62.51 40.26 8.63
N PHE A 13 63.00 40.83 7.53
CA PHE A 13 62.16 41.64 6.61
C PHE A 13 61.04 40.76 6.07
N VAL A 14 59.83 41.00 6.55
CA VAL A 14 58.59 40.43 5.92
C VAL A 14 58.20 41.40 4.82
N GLY A 15 58.57 41.06 3.59
CA GLY A 15 58.00 41.67 2.41
C GLY A 15 56.51 41.45 2.37
N ALA A 16 55.71 42.48 2.51
CA ALA A 16 54.27 42.42 2.24
C ALA A 16 54.07 42.15 0.74
N MET A 17 53.78 40.88 0.38
CA MET A 17 53.14 40.62 -0.88
C MET A 17 51.67 41.05 -0.76
N PRO A 18 51.14 41.80 -1.75
CA PRO A 18 49.71 42.08 -1.76
C PRO A 18 48.96 40.79 -1.93
N LEU A 19 48.10 40.44 -0.98
CA LEU A 19 47.05 39.44 -1.15
C LEU A 19 46.19 39.92 -2.30
N GLY A 20 46.51 39.42 -3.50
CA GLY A 20 45.63 39.53 -4.64
C GLY A 20 44.32 38.88 -4.25
N SER A 21 43.29 39.67 -4.02
CA SER A 21 41.92 39.18 -4.02
C SER A 21 41.74 38.45 -5.34
N VAL A 22 41.66 37.12 -5.29
CA VAL A 22 41.13 36.34 -6.40
C VAL A 22 39.66 36.77 -6.52
N ALA A 23 39.44 37.76 -7.37
CA ALA A 23 38.11 38.14 -7.79
C ALA A 23 37.49 36.86 -8.35
N GLN A 24 36.53 36.30 -7.64
CA GLN A 24 35.71 35.19 -8.08
C GLN A 24 35.07 35.70 -9.38
N GLN A 25 35.54 35.16 -10.52
CA GLN A 25 35.03 35.51 -11.84
C GLN A 25 33.54 35.14 -11.82
N THR A 26 32.67 36.14 -11.65
CA THR A 26 31.22 35.97 -11.75
C THR A 26 30.93 35.57 -13.19
N SER A 27 30.68 34.27 -13.42
CA SER A 27 30.25 33.77 -14.71
C SER A 27 28.75 34.08 -14.88
N SER A 28 28.46 35.36 -15.09
CA SER A 28 27.12 35.85 -15.36
C SER A 28 26.85 35.72 -16.85
N PHE A 29 25.91 34.85 -17.20
CA PHE A 29 25.40 34.70 -18.56
C PHE A 29 24.02 35.34 -18.67
N VAL A 30 23.68 35.84 -19.85
CA VAL A 30 22.30 36.20 -20.17
C VAL A 30 21.72 35.08 -21.03
N PHE A 31 20.87 34.27 -20.46
CA PHE A 31 20.12 33.27 -21.22
C PHE A 31 18.88 33.93 -21.82
N SER A 32 18.47 33.44 -22.99
CA SER A 32 17.30 33.96 -23.70
C SER A 32 16.60 32.91 -24.49
N GLY A 33 15.43 33.21 -25.04
CA GLY A 33 14.68 32.32 -25.92
C GLY A 33 13.24 32.79 -26.13
N LYS A 34 12.43 31.88 -26.56
CA LYS A 34 10.99 32.10 -26.73
C LYS A 34 10.20 30.99 -26.01
N VAL A 35 9.02 31.38 -25.51
CA VAL A 35 7.96 30.44 -25.21
C VAL A 35 6.96 30.53 -26.35
N LYS A 36 6.73 29.45 -27.06
CA LYS A 36 5.88 29.41 -28.27
C LYS A 36 4.96 28.19 -28.28
N ASP A 37 3.89 28.29 -29.03
CA ASP A 37 3.02 27.14 -29.29
C ASP A 37 3.61 26.20 -30.38
N CYS A 38 2.98 25.05 -30.59
CA CYS A 38 3.39 24.06 -31.61
C CYS A 38 3.32 24.62 -33.06
N LYS A 39 2.71 25.78 -33.29
CA LYS A 39 2.67 26.48 -34.59
C LYS A 39 3.73 27.57 -34.69
N GLY A 40 4.59 27.72 -33.69
CA GLY A 40 5.63 28.73 -33.62
C GLY A 40 5.19 30.12 -33.14
N LYS A 41 3.92 30.31 -32.78
CA LYS A 41 3.40 31.59 -32.27
C LYS A 41 3.89 31.79 -30.83
N GLY A 42 4.49 32.97 -30.56
CA GLY A 42 4.93 33.35 -29.23
C GLY A 42 3.76 33.47 -28.22
N ILE A 43 4.04 33.09 -26.98
CA ILE A 43 3.09 33.10 -25.85
C ILE A 43 3.57 34.17 -24.87
N ALA A 44 2.79 35.26 -24.74
CA ALA A 44 3.06 36.36 -23.82
C ALA A 44 2.70 36.02 -22.37
N GLY A 45 3.38 36.66 -21.40
CA GLY A 45 3.04 36.60 -19.98
C GLY A 45 3.43 35.29 -19.29
N VAL A 46 4.18 34.40 -19.94
CA VAL A 46 4.68 33.18 -19.30
C VAL A 46 5.81 33.55 -18.33
N VAL A 47 5.69 33.11 -17.10
CA VAL A 47 6.74 33.31 -16.09
C VAL A 47 7.89 32.35 -16.39
N VAL A 48 9.10 32.93 -16.48
CA VAL A 48 10.36 32.19 -16.66
C VAL A 48 11.28 32.52 -15.49
N ASN A 49 11.89 31.52 -14.86
CA ASN A 49 12.77 31.73 -13.72
C ASN A 49 13.98 30.80 -13.76
N ASN A 50 15.06 31.21 -13.07
CA ASN A 50 16.28 30.41 -12.89
C ASN A 50 16.51 29.95 -11.42
N GLY A 51 15.47 30.02 -10.61
CA GLY A 51 15.56 29.75 -9.17
C GLY A 51 15.95 30.99 -8.31
N ARG A 52 16.34 32.12 -8.94
CA ARG A 52 16.71 33.38 -8.26
C ARG A 52 16.02 34.59 -8.85
N SER A 53 15.90 34.64 -10.14
CA SER A 53 15.30 35.73 -10.89
C SER A 53 14.13 35.28 -11.70
N PHE A 54 13.15 36.17 -11.89
CA PHE A 54 11.91 35.92 -12.59
C PHE A 54 11.68 36.98 -13.67
N VAL A 55 11.23 36.60 -14.82
CA VAL A 55 10.76 37.47 -15.89
C VAL A 55 9.46 36.92 -16.50
N GLN A 56 8.73 37.78 -17.17
CA GLN A 56 7.60 37.33 -18.01
C GLN A 56 7.94 37.53 -19.49
N THR A 57 7.48 36.60 -20.33
CA THR A 57 7.64 36.73 -21.78
C THR A 57 6.89 37.93 -22.31
N ASN A 58 7.50 38.64 -23.28
CA ASN A 58 6.88 39.76 -23.99
C ASN A 58 5.78 39.33 -24.97
N SER A 59 5.20 40.28 -25.71
CA SER A 59 4.14 40.02 -26.68
C SER A 59 4.54 39.05 -27.81
N GLN A 60 5.84 38.86 -28.06
CA GLN A 60 6.39 37.92 -29.05
C GLN A 60 6.80 36.60 -28.42
N GLY A 61 6.53 36.38 -27.12
CA GLY A 61 6.92 35.19 -26.37
C GLY A 61 8.39 35.17 -25.97
N GLU A 62 9.12 36.28 -26.12
CA GLU A 62 10.55 36.32 -25.87
C GLU A 62 10.83 36.58 -24.39
N TRP A 63 11.89 35.94 -23.89
CA TRP A 63 12.41 36.12 -22.54
C TRP A 63 13.93 36.29 -22.57
N SER A 64 14.44 36.98 -21.55
CA SER A 64 15.87 37.19 -21.31
C SER A 64 16.11 37.25 -19.81
N LEU A 65 17.08 36.46 -19.31
CA LEU A 65 17.27 36.24 -17.88
C LEU A 65 18.75 36.17 -17.53
N PRO A 66 19.28 37.21 -16.83
CA PRO A 66 20.63 37.16 -16.26
C PRO A 66 20.76 36.02 -15.26
N THR A 67 21.80 35.18 -15.40
CA THR A 67 21.95 33.95 -14.65
C THR A 67 23.38 33.74 -14.19
N ASP A 68 23.58 33.59 -12.89
CA ASP A 68 24.82 33.06 -12.32
C ASP A 68 24.85 31.55 -12.42
N THR A 69 25.69 31.01 -13.31
CA THR A 69 25.79 29.57 -13.58
C THR A 69 26.43 28.78 -12.45
N ASN A 70 27.08 29.43 -11.50
CA ASN A 70 27.60 28.77 -10.30
C ASN A 70 26.45 28.38 -9.34
N VAL A 71 25.42 29.21 -9.25
CA VAL A 71 24.29 29.04 -8.33
C VAL A 71 23.09 28.39 -9.02
N CYS A 72 22.67 28.92 -10.17
CA CYS A 72 21.49 28.46 -10.89
C CYS A 72 21.79 27.19 -11.68
N LYS A 73 20.93 26.17 -11.55
CA LYS A 73 21.09 24.89 -12.23
C LYS A 73 20.09 24.67 -13.37
N PHE A 74 18.98 25.39 -13.33
CA PHE A 74 17.88 25.29 -14.30
C PHE A 74 17.37 26.66 -14.70
N VAL A 75 16.80 26.72 -15.91
CA VAL A 75 15.81 27.73 -16.30
C VAL A 75 14.50 27.00 -16.51
N SER A 76 13.42 27.43 -15.89
CA SER A 76 12.11 26.79 -15.94
C SER A 76 11.00 27.79 -16.24
N ILE A 77 9.88 27.29 -16.74
CA ILE A 77 8.65 28.06 -16.98
C ILE A 77 7.54 27.59 -16.04
N SER A 78 6.71 28.54 -15.57
CA SER A 78 5.41 28.21 -15.00
C SER A 78 4.40 28.03 -16.14
N THR A 79 4.05 26.78 -16.48
CA THR A 79 3.15 26.48 -17.60
C THR A 79 1.78 27.14 -17.38
N PRO A 80 1.28 27.98 -18.29
CA PRO A 80 -0.03 28.61 -18.14
C PRO A 80 -1.17 27.63 -18.31
N SER A 81 -2.31 27.84 -17.63
CA SER A 81 -3.46 26.96 -17.61
C SER A 81 -4.09 26.68 -18.98
N ALA A 82 -3.92 27.57 -19.95
CA ALA A 82 -4.39 27.40 -21.31
C ALA A 82 -3.61 26.35 -22.13
N TYR A 83 -2.51 25.82 -21.57
CA TYR A 83 -1.63 24.90 -22.25
C TYR A 83 -1.57 23.54 -21.52
N VAL A 84 -1.34 22.47 -22.28
CA VAL A 84 -1.15 21.12 -21.77
C VAL A 84 0.17 21.10 -20.96
N LEU A 85 0.14 20.45 -19.82
CA LEU A 85 1.34 20.25 -19.00
C LEU A 85 2.35 19.39 -19.77
N PRO A 86 3.58 19.89 -20.02
CA PRO A 86 4.54 19.13 -20.80
C PRO A 86 4.97 17.85 -20.07
N CYS A 87 4.85 16.70 -20.75
CA CYS A 87 5.25 15.44 -20.17
C CYS A 87 5.86 14.49 -21.21
N GLN A 88 6.67 13.57 -20.71
CA GLN A 88 7.22 12.47 -21.49
C GLN A 88 6.99 11.17 -20.70
N LYS A 89 6.29 10.21 -21.30
CA LYS A 89 5.99 8.93 -20.64
C LYS A 89 5.38 9.13 -19.23
N SER A 90 4.37 9.98 -19.13
CA SER A 90 3.69 10.37 -17.90
C SER A 90 4.49 11.20 -16.89
N LEU A 91 5.80 11.36 -17.05
CA LEU A 91 6.60 12.27 -16.21
C LEU A 91 6.63 13.68 -16.81
N ALA A 92 6.47 14.69 -15.94
CA ALA A 92 6.56 16.09 -16.32
C ALA A 92 7.98 16.42 -16.82
N LYS A 93 8.10 16.84 -18.06
CA LYS A 93 9.34 17.17 -18.77
C LYS A 93 9.06 18.32 -19.75
N GLY A 94 10.09 19.03 -20.14
CA GLY A 94 9.95 20.10 -21.15
C GLY A 94 9.50 21.46 -20.63
N PHE A 95 9.28 21.59 -19.31
CA PHE A 95 9.04 22.86 -18.64
C PHE A 95 10.32 23.48 -18.07
N TYR A 96 11.46 22.84 -18.22
CA TYR A 96 12.77 23.31 -17.77
C TYR A 96 13.88 22.90 -18.74
N VAL A 97 14.99 23.61 -18.67
CA VAL A 97 16.25 23.29 -19.31
C VAL A 97 17.40 23.44 -18.30
N ARG A 98 18.43 22.62 -18.44
CA ARG A 98 19.61 22.70 -17.55
C ARG A 98 20.53 23.84 -17.98
N VAL A 99 21.07 24.56 -17.00
CA VAL A 99 22.02 25.67 -17.25
C VAL A 99 23.30 25.18 -17.94
N ASP A 100 23.83 23.99 -17.60
CA ASP A 100 25.00 23.42 -18.24
C ASP A 100 24.77 23.02 -19.72
N GLN A 101 23.53 22.77 -20.10
CA GLN A 101 23.11 22.58 -21.49
C GLN A 101 23.02 23.93 -22.21
N LEU A 102 22.40 24.94 -21.60
CA LEU A 102 22.29 26.28 -22.16
C LEU A 102 23.64 26.90 -22.48
N VAL A 103 24.63 26.72 -21.62
CA VAL A 103 26.02 27.22 -21.85
C VAL A 103 26.62 26.58 -23.12
N LYS A 104 26.24 25.38 -23.48
CA LYS A 104 26.70 24.67 -24.69
C LYS A 104 25.90 25.02 -25.95
N GLU A 105 24.67 25.53 -25.78
CA GLU A 105 23.71 25.82 -26.86
C GLU A 105 23.56 27.33 -27.09
N ASP A 106 24.67 28.08 -27.22
CA ASP A 106 24.71 29.51 -27.48
C ASP A 106 23.83 30.38 -26.56
N SER A 107 23.61 29.91 -25.33
CA SER A 107 22.81 30.59 -24.30
C SER A 107 21.34 30.83 -24.69
N ARG A 108 20.79 30.02 -25.61
CA ARG A 108 19.43 30.17 -26.10
C ARG A 108 18.61 28.86 -25.98
N HIS A 109 17.34 29.00 -25.53
CA HIS A 109 16.39 27.90 -25.50
C HIS A 109 14.96 28.36 -25.78
N ASP A 110 14.25 27.61 -26.62
CA ASP A 110 12.83 27.85 -26.91
C ASP A 110 11.96 26.76 -26.24
N PHE A 111 11.07 27.18 -25.36
CA PHE A 111 10.04 26.29 -24.81
C PHE A 111 8.86 26.17 -25.79
N VAL A 112 8.38 24.96 -26.02
CA VAL A 112 7.24 24.69 -26.89
C VAL A 112 6.09 24.10 -26.09
N LEU A 113 4.91 24.74 -26.13
CA LEU A 113 3.73 24.33 -25.41
C LEU A 113 2.57 23.99 -26.36
N GLU A 114 1.86 22.94 -26.07
CA GLU A 114 0.64 22.56 -26.78
C GLU A 114 -0.56 23.27 -26.14
N LYS A 115 -1.33 24.01 -26.97
CA LYS A 115 -2.53 24.69 -26.51
C LYS A 115 -3.64 23.68 -26.22
N ARG A 116 -4.30 23.79 -25.07
CA ARG A 116 -5.45 22.97 -24.72
C ARG A 116 -6.59 23.16 -25.70
N LYS A 117 -7.26 22.05 -26.05
CA LYS A 117 -8.49 22.08 -26.89
C LYS A 117 -9.71 22.59 -26.11
N LYS A 118 -9.73 22.36 -24.79
CA LYS A 118 -10.80 22.79 -23.86
C LYS A 118 -10.17 23.30 -22.57
N PRO A 119 -10.79 24.23 -21.85
CA PRO A 119 -10.38 24.60 -20.50
C PRO A 119 -10.35 23.37 -19.57
N SER A 120 -9.41 23.33 -18.63
CA SER A 120 -9.24 22.27 -17.65
C SER A 120 -9.62 22.75 -16.25
N ASP A 121 -10.76 23.44 -16.11
CA ASP A 121 -11.22 23.94 -14.81
C ASP A 121 -11.67 22.81 -13.87
N LYS A 122 -11.91 21.62 -14.44
CA LYS A 122 -12.25 20.40 -13.71
C LYS A 122 -11.19 19.33 -13.98
N PHE A 123 -10.50 18.90 -12.93
CA PHE A 123 -9.45 17.89 -13.02
C PHE A 123 -9.34 17.10 -11.71
N TYR A 124 -8.67 15.95 -11.76
CA TYR A 124 -8.28 15.22 -10.57
C TYR A 124 -6.81 15.48 -10.27
N TYR A 125 -6.51 15.72 -9.00
CA TYR A 125 -5.15 15.82 -8.51
C TYR A 125 -4.85 14.67 -7.57
N ILE A 126 -3.76 13.94 -7.81
CA ILE A 126 -3.35 12.79 -7.01
C ILE A 126 -2.03 13.12 -6.32
N ALA A 127 -2.01 13.00 -5.00
CA ALA A 127 -0.78 13.15 -4.23
C ALA A 127 -0.36 11.78 -3.66
N ILE A 128 0.81 11.32 -4.06
CA ILE A 128 1.43 10.07 -3.63
C ILE A 128 2.58 10.42 -2.70
N SER A 129 2.69 9.77 -1.55
CA SER A 129 3.78 10.02 -0.62
C SER A 129 4.65 8.79 -0.45
N ASP A 130 5.95 8.99 -0.30
CA ASP A 130 6.91 8.01 0.20
C ASP A 130 6.82 6.62 -0.46
N PRO A 131 7.09 6.47 -1.76
CA PRO A 131 7.28 5.16 -2.37
C PRO A 131 8.46 4.39 -1.76
N GLN A 132 9.52 5.08 -1.39
CA GLN A 132 10.71 4.61 -0.64
C GLN A 132 11.23 3.24 -1.08
N VAL A 133 11.32 3.00 -2.39
CA VAL A 133 11.83 1.72 -2.91
C VAL A 133 13.34 1.61 -2.69
N LYS A 134 13.78 0.54 -2.04
CA LYS A 134 15.18 0.33 -1.65
C LYS A 134 15.88 -0.74 -2.47
N ASN A 135 15.15 -1.72 -2.93
CA ASN A 135 15.64 -2.92 -3.56
C ASN A 135 14.59 -3.51 -4.51
N GLU A 136 14.92 -4.63 -5.15
CA GLU A 136 14.01 -5.32 -6.08
C GLU A 136 12.70 -5.78 -5.43
N HIS A 137 12.74 -6.25 -4.19
CA HIS A 137 11.52 -6.66 -3.48
C HIS A 137 10.55 -5.49 -3.32
N ASP A 138 11.04 -4.33 -2.86
CA ASP A 138 10.21 -3.14 -2.66
C ASP A 138 9.71 -2.60 -4.01
N MET A 139 10.56 -2.61 -5.03
CA MET A 139 10.19 -2.21 -6.40
C MET A 139 9.10 -3.12 -6.98
N ASN A 140 9.17 -4.41 -6.73
CA ASN A 140 8.14 -5.36 -7.17
C ASN A 140 6.81 -5.09 -6.45
N ARG A 141 6.80 -4.83 -5.15
CA ARG A 141 5.61 -4.43 -4.40
C ARG A 141 5.04 -3.10 -4.92
N TRP A 142 5.90 -2.09 -5.11
CA TRP A 142 5.51 -0.82 -5.71
C TRP A 142 4.78 -1.01 -7.03
N LYS A 143 5.33 -1.81 -7.95
CA LYS A 143 4.73 -2.07 -9.26
C LYS A 143 3.44 -2.90 -9.19
N GLN A 144 3.44 -3.97 -8.39
CA GLN A 144 2.34 -4.95 -8.37
C GLN A 144 1.18 -4.51 -7.48
N GLU A 145 1.44 -3.74 -6.43
CA GLU A 145 0.42 -3.25 -5.52
C GLU A 145 0.00 -1.82 -5.90
N SER A 146 0.88 -0.83 -5.69
CA SER A 146 0.56 0.59 -5.82
C SER A 146 0.36 1.05 -7.26
N ILE A 147 1.30 0.77 -8.15
CA ILE A 147 1.23 1.25 -9.55
C ILE A 147 0.14 0.53 -10.35
N ARG A 148 -0.02 -0.77 -10.15
CA ARG A 148 -1.08 -1.53 -10.84
C ARG A 148 -2.47 -0.99 -10.48
N GLU A 149 -2.68 -0.73 -9.20
CA GLU A 149 -3.94 -0.18 -8.69
C GLU A 149 -4.13 1.27 -9.16
N LEU A 150 -3.11 2.12 -9.00
CA LEU A 150 -3.12 3.51 -9.46
C LEU A 150 -3.46 3.60 -10.95
N LYS A 151 -2.86 2.77 -11.79
CA LYS A 151 -3.14 2.72 -13.23
C LYS A 151 -4.60 2.41 -13.52
N ALA A 152 -5.14 1.37 -12.88
CA ALA A 152 -6.54 0.97 -13.06
C ALA A 152 -7.50 2.08 -12.62
N TYR A 153 -7.18 2.77 -11.52
CA TYR A 153 -7.99 3.86 -11.00
C TYR A 153 -7.90 5.11 -11.88
N VAL A 154 -6.68 5.51 -12.29
CA VAL A 154 -6.46 6.63 -13.21
C VAL A 154 -7.12 6.39 -14.58
N ASP A 155 -7.11 5.15 -15.08
CA ASP A 155 -7.83 4.80 -16.32
C ASP A 155 -9.35 5.08 -16.21
N THR A 156 -9.91 4.97 -15.02
CA THR A 156 -11.32 5.34 -14.78
C THR A 156 -11.50 6.85 -14.70
N LEU A 157 -10.65 7.56 -13.95
CA LEU A 157 -10.72 9.01 -13.78
C LEU A 157 -10.44 9.76 -15.08
N SER A 158 -9.42 9.33 -15.84
CA SER A 158 -8.97 9.99 -17.07
C SER A 158 -9.98 9.94 -18.24
N ARG A 159 -10.98 9.07 -18.14
CA ARG A 159 -12.12 9.08 -19.08
C ARG A 159 -13.06 10.27 -18.85
N GLN A 160 -13.06 10.83 -17.66
CA GLN A 160 -13.93 11.92 -17.25
C GLN A 160 -13.24 13.27 -17.35
N ARG A 161 -12.02 13.37 -16.79
CA ARG A 161 -11.26 14.62 -16.66
C ARG A 161 -9.76 14.37 -16.74
N GLU A 162 -8.99 15.43 -16.93
CA GLU A 162 -7.54 15.39 -16.83
C GLU A 162 -7.11 14.93 -15.42
N VAL A 163 -6.04 14.13 -15.35
CA VAL A 163 -5.45 13.69 -14.10
C VAL A 163 -4.02 14.21 -14.02
N VAL A 164 -3.70 14.88 -12.94
CA VAL A 164 -2.36 15.35 -12.61
C VAL A 164 -1.94 14.75 -11.27
N ALA A 165 -0.69 14.37 -11.14
CA ALA A 165 -0.17 13.81 -9.91
C ALA A 165 1.14 14.46 -9.47
N ASN A 166 1.42 14.42 -8.17
CA ASN A 166 2.73 14.70 -7.61
C ASN A 166 3.10 13.60 -6.61
N THR A 167 4.36 13.13 -6.68
CA THR A 167 4.93 12.30 -5.62
C THR A 167 5.71 13.20 -4.68
N LEU A 168 5.36 13.16 -3.41
CA LEU A 168 5.78 14.11 -2.37
C LEU A 168 7.15 13.79 -1.74
N GLY A 169 8.08 13.22 -2.51
CA GLY A 169 9.44 12.91 -2.07
C GLY A 169 9.62 11.49 -1.56
N ASP A 170 10.85 11.20 -1.18
CA ASP A 170 11.31 9.85 -0.80
C ASP A 170 10.91 8.80 -1.86
N LEU A 171 11.26 9.12 -3.12
CA LEU A 171 10.98 8.28 -4.29
C LEU A 171 11.68 6.93 -4.15
N VAL A 172 12.91 6.96 -3.65
CA VAL A 172 13.74 5.80 -3.32
C VAL A 172 14.25 5.92 -1.89
N PHE A 173 14.77 4.83 -1.33
CA PHE A 173 15.41 4.82 0.00
C PHE A 173 16.94 4.78 -0.16
N ASP A 174 17.57 5.94 -0.33
CA ASP A 174 19.02 6.09 -0.54
C ASP A 174 19.58 5.30 -1.75
N SER A 175 18.72 4.87 -2.67
CA SER A 175 19.04 3.93 -3.78
C SER A 175 18.78 4.58 -5.14
N MET A 176 19.49 5.69 -5.46
CA MET A 176 19.29 6.48 -6.67
C MET A 176 19.50 5.70 -7.99
N ASN A 177 20.18 4.56 -7.95
CA ASN A 177 20.24 3.63 -9.09
C ASN A 177 18.87 3.10 -9.51
N LEU A 178 17.86 3.15 -8.63
CA LEU A 178 16.49 2.72 -8.92
C LEU A 178 15.63 3.82 -9.57
N TYR A 179 16.11 5.07 -9.69
CA TYR A 179 15.35 6.16 -10.31
C TYR A 179 14.85 5.87 -11.72
N GLY A 180 15.66 5.18 -12.53
CA GLY A 180 15.25 4.80 -13.89
C GLY A 180 14.06 3.86 -13.89
N GLU A 181 14.08 2.86 -13.03
CA GLU A 181 13.02 1.86 -12.89
C GLU A 181 11.78 2.43 -12.22
N TYR A 182 11.96 3.26 -11.20
CA TYR A 182 10.89 4.01 -10.56
C TYR A 182 10.18 4.92 -11.57
N ALA A 183 10.93 5.71 -12.33
CA ALA A 183 10.38 6.59 -13.35
C ALA A 183 9.61 5.82 -14.44
N ALA A 184 10.15 4.69 -14.89
CA ALA A 184 9.52 3.84 -15.89
C ALA A 184 8.23 3.18 -15.37
N SER A 185 8.03 3.06 -14.05
CA SER A 185 6.82 2.47 -13.49
C SER A 185 5.55 3.27 -13.82
N PHE A 186 5.68 4.57 -14.12
CA PHE A 186 4.57 5.41 -14.55
C PHE A 186 4.24 5.32 -16.05
N ASP A 187 5.04 4.62 -16.84
CA ASP A 187 4.85 4.54 -18.29
C ASP A 187 3.45 4.00 -18.65
N GLY A 188 2.75 4.74 -19.50
CA GLY A 188 1.42 4.38 -19.98
C GLY A 188 0.28 4.61 -18.97
N ILE A 189 0.51 5.31 -17.87
CA ILE A 189 -0.54 5.85 -17.01
C ILE A 189 -1.01 7.19 -17.59
N ARG A 190 -2.32 7.37 -17.74
CA ARG A 190 -2.91 8.56 -18.38
C ARG A 190 -2.97 9.77 -17.44
N MET A 191 -1.80 10.19 -16.93
CA MET A 191 -1.66 11.38 -16.09
C MET A 191 -0.32 12.05 -16.34
N THR A 192 -0.19 13.32 -15.95
CA THR A 192 1.10 14.01 -15.85
C THR A 192 1.55 13.98 -14.42
N THR A 193 2.72 13.34 -14.15
CA THR A 193 3.25 13.15 -12.80
C THR A 193 4.46 14.03 -12.57
N PHE A 194 4.38 14.85 -11.55
CA PHE A 194 5.46 15.66 -11.02
C PHE A 194 6.12 14.99 -9.81
N GLN A 195 7.32 15.44 -9.43
CA GLN A 195 8.09 14.84 -8.34
C GLN A 195 8.57 15.93 -7.37
N CYS A 196 8.47 15.66 -6.09
CA CYS A 196 9.14 16.42 -5.03
C CYS A 196 10.39 15.65 -4.58
N ILE A 197 11.37 16.32 -4.00
CA ILE A 197 12.55 15.70 -3.39
C ILE A 197 12.30 15.43 -1.91
N GLY A 198 12.66 14.23 -1.41
CA GLY A 198 12.65 13.88 0.00
C GLY A 198 14.06 13.64 0.56
N ASN A 199 14.15 13.33 1.86
CA ASN A 199 15.45 13.14 2.53
C ASN A 199 16.19 11.86 2.08
N HIS A 200 15.50 10.89 1.54
CA HIS A 200 16.10 9.67 0.98
C HIS A 200 16.47 9.81 -0.50
N ASP A 201 16.19 10.96 -1.12
CA ASP A 201 16.53 11.27 -2.51
C ASP A 201 17.86 12.00 -2.64
N PHE A 202 18.54 12.34 -1.53
CA PHE A 202 19.86 12.94 -1.53
C PHE A 202 20.98 11.91 -1.69
N ASP A 203 22.00 12.25 -2.48
CA ASP A 203 23.23 11.48 -2.56
C ASP A 203 24.07 11.64 -1.30
N LYS A 204 23.92 10.74 -0.36
CA LYS A 204 24.55 10.75 0.96
C LYS A 204 26.04 10.33 0.97
N ARG A 205 26.64 10.14 -0.23
CA ARG A 205 28.10 9.92 -0.35
C ARG A 205 28.92 11.17 -0.05
N TYR A 206 28.32 12.34 -0.24
CA TYR A 206 28.95 13.59 0.13
C TYR A 206 28.95 13.78 1.65
N GLN A 207 30.09 13.46 2.28
CA GLN A 207 30.23 13.45 3.73
C GLN A 207 30.65 14.80 4.31
N ASP A 208 31.72 15.38 3.75
CA ASP A 208 32.26 16.67 4.17
C ASP A 208 32.02 17.71 3.09
N LEU A 209 31.23 18.72 3.43
CA LEU A 209 30.82 19.77 2.51
C LEU A 209 31.35 21.12 2.93
N HIS A 210 32.14 21.24 4.01
CA HIS A 210 32.68 22.49 4.50
C HIS A 210 33.63 23.17 3.49
N ASN A 211 34.28 22.38 2.65
CA ASN A 211 35.20 22.87 1.63
C ASN A 211 34.56 22.96 0.23
N MET A 212 33.27 22.78 0.10
CA MET A 212 32.58 22.84 -1.19
C MET A 212 31.99 24.24 -1.43
N ALA A 213 32.29 24.83 -2.59
CA ALA A 213 31.98 26.23 -2.93
C ALA A 213 30.47 26.57 -2.93
N LEU A 214 29.60 25.61 -3.12
CA LEU A 214 28.16 25.84 -3.31
C LEU A 214 27.28 25.32 -2.15
N GLY A 215 27.90 24.83 -1.07
CA GLY A 215 27.13 24.25 0.05
C GLY A 215 26.47 22.91 -0.27
N THR A 216 25.76 22.41 0.70
CA THR A 216 25.38 21.02 0.85
C THR A 216 24.29 20.51 -0.09
N PRO A 217 23.15 21.20 -0.25
CA PRO A 217 22.01 20.65 -1.01
C PRO A 217 22.37 20.39 -2.46
N VAL A 218 23.14 21.31 -3.07
CA VAL A 218 23.51 21.24 -4.49
C VAL A 218 24.22 19.93 -4.85
N TYR A 219 25.08 19.43 -3.99
CA TYR A 219 25.81 18.19 -4.24
C TYR A 219 24.94 16.95 -3.97
N GLY A 220 24.17 16.97 -2.91
CA GLY A 220 23.24 15.88 -2.58
C GLY A 220 22.11 15.71 -3.62
N GLU A 221 21.69 16.79 -4.27
CA GLU A 221 20.56 16.82 -5.22
C GLU A 221 20.92 16.40 -6.66
N GLN A 222 22.19 16.18 -6.99
CA GLN A 222 22.65 16.01 -8.38
C GLN A 222 21.97 14.84 -9.12
N TYR A 223 21.73 13.70 -8.46
CA TYR A 223 21.03 12.58 -9.07
C TYR A 223 19.57 12.89 -9.32
N TYR A 224 18.88 13.48 -8.34
CA TYR A 224 17.51 13.94 -8.49
C TYR A 224 17.38 14.91 -9.69
N HIS A 225 18.24 15.92 -9.76
CA HIS A 225 18.25 16.90 -10.84
C HIS A 225 18.41 16.28 -12.25
N ARG A 226 19.20 15.22 -12.39
CA ARG A 226 19.37 14.53 -13.67
C ARG A 226 18.10 13.83 -14.14
N PHE A 227 17.33 13.25 -13.21
CA PHE A 227 16.13 12.46 -13.52
C PHE A 227 14.88 13.32 -13.56
N PHE A 228 14.69 14.22 -12.61
CA PHE A 228 13.41 14.87 -12.36
C PHE A 228 13.42 16.39 -12.57
N GLY A 229 14.59 17.02 -12.65
CA GLY A 229 14.71 18.46 -12.89
C GLY A 229 14.81 19.30 -11.62
N PRO A 230 14.28 20.56 -11.63
CA PRO A 230 14.38 21.46 -10.49
C PRO A 230 13.58 20.96 -9.28
N THR A 231 14.02 21.32 -8.08
CA THR A 231 13.32 21.01 -6.82
C THR A 231 12.19 21.98 -6.52
N ASN A 232 12.32 23.24 -7.03
CA ASN A 232 11.29 24.27 -6.91
C ASN A 232 10.75 24.64 -8.29
N TYR A 233 9.46 24.54 -8.47
CA TYR A 233 8.78 24.87 -9.72
C TYR A 233 7.28 25.06 -9.50
N SER A 234 6.62 25.71 -10.45
CA SER A 234 5.18 25.90 -10.44
C SER A 234 4.55 25.69 -11.82
N TYR A 235 3.25 25.54 -11.85
CA TYR A 235 2.42 25.51 -13.05
C TYR A 235 0.99 25.88 -12.73
N ASN A 236 0.20 26.16 -13.75
CA ASN A 236 -1.22 26.48 -13.60
C ASN A 236 -2.09 25.46 -14.33
N ILE A 237 -3.17 25.02 -13.69
CA ILE A 237 -4.19 24.18 -14.29
C ILE A 237 -5.58 24.65 -13.88
N GLY A 238 -6.46 24.91 -14.84
CA GLY A 238 -7.73 25.58 -14.57
C GLY A 238 -7.52 26.89 -13.82
N LYS A 239 -8.13 27.01 -12.65
CA LYS A 239 -8.02 28.18 -11.76
C LYS A 239 -7.05 27.94 -10.58
N VAL A 240 -6.30 26.88 -10.61
CA VAL A 240 -5.40 26.48 -9.53
C VAL A 240 -3.95 26.76 -9.92
N HIS A 241 -3.21 27.35 -9.00
CA HIS A 241 -1.76 27.45 -9.06
C HIS A 241 -1.15 26.33 -8.25
N VAL A 242 -0.28 25.53 -8.87
CA VAL A 242 0.36 24.38 -8.23
C VAL A 242 1.85 24.67 -8.08
N VAL A 243 2.35 24.52 -6.87
CA VAL A 243 3.74 24.76 -6.51
C VAL A 243 4.34 23.48 -5.94
N THR A 244 5.57 23.18 -6.30
CA THR A 244 6.42 22.20 -5.60
C THR A 244 7.59 22.95 -5.01
N LEU A 245 7.80 22.83 -3.70
CA LEU A 245 8.81 23.56 -2.95
C LEU A 245 9.61 22.59 -2.07
N LYS A 246 10.92 22.67 -2.14
CA LYS A 246 11.81 21.90 -1.29
C LYS A 246 11.76 22.43 0.15
N ASN A 247 11.57 21.54 1.13
CA ASN A 247 11.59 21.86 2.55
C ASN A 247 12.49 20.93 3.38
N ILE A 248 13.42 20.24 2.70
CA ILE A 248 14.47 19.42 3.32
C ILE A 248 15.82 19.81 2.74
N ASN A 249 16.83 19.95 3.60
CA ASN A 249 18.17 20.34 3.23
C ASN A 249 19.19 19.34 3.75
N TYR A 250 19.95 18.73 2.86
CA TYR A 250 21.05 17.85 3.23
C TYR A 250 22.21 18.68 3.80
N VAL A 251 22.74 18.30 4.96
CA VAL A 251 23.80 19.03 5.66
C VAL A 251 25.12 18.24 5.79
N GLY A 252 25.27 17.17 5.03
CA GLY A 252 26.42 16.27 5.11
C GLY A 252 26.27 15.20 6.18
N HIS A 253 27.24 14.26 6.23
CA HIS A 253 27.28 13.19 7.21
C HIS A 253 25.97 12.39 7.35
N LYS A 254 25.25 12.19 6.24
CA LYS A 254 23.93 11.53 6.17
C LYS A 254 22.83 12.23 6.97
N LYS A 255 23.02 13.51 7.33
CA LYS A 255 22.04 14.30 8.08
C LYS A 255 21.32 15.29 7.18
N TYR A 256 20.12 15.67 7.57
CA TYR A 256 19.31 16.69 6.93
C TYR A 256 18.62 17.57 7.97
N ILE A 257 18.10 18.69 7.50
CA ILE A 257 17.31 19.64 8.29
C ILE A 257 15.98 19.85 7.57
N GLU A 258 14.90 19.75 8.31
CA GLU A 258 13.53 20.09 7.86
C GLU A 258 13.33 21.59 8.01
N ALA A 259 13.57 22.32 6.93
CA ALA A 259 13.44 23.77 6.85
C ALA A 259 13.32 24.24 5.41
N ILE A 260 12.58 25.31 5.18
CA ILE A 260 12.59 26.05 3.91
C ILE A 260 13.68 27.11 4.03
N THR A 261 14.62 27.16 3.08
CA THR A 261 15.65 28.18 3.11
C THR A 261 15.08 29.57 2.80
N ASP A 262 15.74 30.65 3.25
CA ASP A 262 15.34 32.02 2.90
C ASP A 262 15.24 32.21 1.38
N ALA A 263 16.14 31.57 0.64
CA ALA A 263 16.14 31.63 -0.81
C ALA A 263 14.93 30.93 -1.44
N ASP A 264 14.47 29.80 -0.83
CA ASP A 264 13.29 29.08 -1.30
C ASP A 264 11.99 29.81 -0.90
N LEU A 265 11.97 30.47 0.28
CA LEU A 265 10.87 31.36 0.66
C LEU A 265 10.78 32.61 -0.25
N ASP A 266 11.92 33.23 -0.60
CA ASP A 266 11.96 34.34 -1.55
C ASP A 266 11.52 33.91 -2.95
N TRP A 267 11.89 32.68 -3.37
CA TRP A 267 11.43 32.13 -4.61
C TRP A 267 9.90 31.99 -4.60
N LEU A 268 9.31 31.40 -3.53
CA LEU A 268 7.88 31.25 -3.37
C LEU A 268 7.15 32.61 -3.37
N LYS A 269 7.62 33.60 -2.64
CA LYS A 269 7.03 34.95 -2.63
C LYS A 269 6.99 35.55 -4.02
N ARG A 270 8.07 35.42 -4.80
CA ARG A 270 8.15 35.92 -6.18
C ARG A 270 7.20 35.14 -7.11
N ASP A 271 7.16 33.83 -7.01
CA ASP A 271 6.28 33.01 -7.81
C ASP A 271 4.80 33.37 -7.57
N LEU A 272 4.39 33.45 -6.30
CA LEU A 272 3.04 33.84 -5.91
C LEU A 272 2.67 35.28 -6.30
N SER A 273 3.66 36.18 -6.50
CA SER A 273 3.40 37.56 -6.94
C SER A 273 2.83 37.65 -8.37
N PHE A 274 2.94 36.58 -9.15
CA PHE A 274 2.38 36.50 -10.51
C PHE A 274 0.95 36.00 -10.58
N ILE A 275 0.35 35.62 -9.44
CA ILE A 275 -1.05 35.17 -9.36
C ILE A 275 -1.88 36.16 -8.51
N THR A 276 -3.18 36.13 -8.70
CA THR A 276 -4.10 37.01 -7.97
C THR A 276 -4.25 36.55 -6.52
N LYS A 277 -4.26 37.50 -5.58
CA LYS A 277 -4.60 37.20 -4.18
C LYS A 277 -5.98 36.54 -4.07
N GLY A 278 -6.13 35.60 -3.15
CA GLY A 278 -7.33 34.77 -3.03
C GLY A 278 -7.39 33.57 -3.97
N SER A 279 -6.41 33.39 -4.87
CA SER A 279 -6.32 32.19 -5.71
C SER A 279 -6.16 30.92 -4.89
N LEU A 280 -6.67 29.81 -5.42
CA LEU A 280 -6.44 28.47 -4.87
C LEU A 280 -5.02 28.02 -5.25
N VAL A 281 -4.25 27.64 -4.23
CA VAL A 281 -2.88 27.12 -4.36
C VAL A 281 -2.81 25.70 -3.80
N ILE A 282 -2.22 24.79 -4.55
CA ILE A 282 -1.77 23.49 -4.06
C ILE A 282 -0.27 23.53 -3.92
N LEU A 283 0.23 23.42 -2.69
CA LEU A 283 1.66 23.48 -2.37
C LEU A 283 2.16 22.09 -1.96
N ASN A 284 3.02 21.50 -2.79
CA ASN A 284 3.61 20.19 -2.55
C ASN A 284 4.98 20.34 -1.89
N MET A 285 5.19 19.64 -0.79
CA MET A 285 6.46 19.56 -0.07
C MET A 285 6.65 18.14 0.47
N HIS A 286 7.83 17.82 0.97
CA HIS A 286 8.07 16.50 1.54
C HIS A 286 7.78 16.45 3.04
N ALA A 287 8.48 17.25 3.85
CA ALA A 287 8.36 17.23 5.30
C ALA A 287 7.08 17.94 5.78
N ALA A 288 6.45 17.39 6.80
CA ALA A 288 5.27 17.96 7.42
C ALA A 288 5.57 19.32 8.09
N VAL A 289 4.63 20.26 7.98
CA VAL A 289 4.81 21.63 8.45
C VAL A 289 4.12 21.89 9.77
N TRP A 290 2.87 21.42 9.93
CA TRP A 290 2.02 21.65 11.12
C TRP A 290 1.47 20.35 11.70
N ASN A 291 2.25 19.25 11.65
CA ASN A 291 1.79 17.99 12.18
C ASN A 291 1.67 18.03 13.73
N SER A 292 0.78 17.21 14.26
CA SER A 292 0.58 17.03 15.70
C SER A 292 0.96 15.62 16.17
N ILE A 293 1.80 14.93 15.41
CA ILE A 293 2.24 13.56 15.69
C ILE A 293 3.26 13.61 16.82
N GLU A 294 3.06 12.80 17.83
CA GLU A 294 3.97 12.73 18.98
C GLU A 294 5.37 12.31 18.56
N ASN A 295 6.37 13.05 19.05
CA ASN A 295 7.80 12.86 18.77
C ASN A 295 8.23 13.05 17.30
N GLU A 296 7.39 13.65 16.45
CA GLU A 296 7.78 14.06 15.10
C GLU A 296 8.13 15.56 15.06
N GLY A 297 9.15 15.88 14.24
CA GLY A 297 9.52 17.26 13.97
C GLY A 297 8.54 17.95 13.02
N ASN A 298 8.55 19.27 13.07
CA ASN A 298 7.93 20.14 12.07
C ASN A 298 9.00 20.96 11.36
N VAL A 299 8.68 21.44 10.17
CA VAL A 299 9.54 22.40 9.44
C VAL A 299 9.79 23.61 10.32
N ARG A 300 11.06 23.99 10.53
CA ARG A 300 11.49 24.97 11.55
C ARG A 300 10.89 26.36 11.38
N ASN A 301 10.62 26.77 10.15
CA ASN A 301 10.11 28.10 9.80
C ASN A 301 8.68 28.05 9.24
N ALA A 302 7.83 27.26 9.86
CA ALA A 302 6.41 27.13 9.50
C ALA A 302 5.65 28.47 9.61
N GLY A 303 6.04 29.36 10.55
CA GLY A 303 5.44 30.69 10.70
C GLY A 303 5.72 31.60 9.51
N GLU A 304 6.95 31.63 9.04
CA GLU A 304 7.34 32.42 7.87
C GLU A 304 6.65 31.91 6.60
N LEU A 305 6.45 30.62 6.48
CA LEU A 305 5.67 30.03 5.38
C LEU A 305 4.20 30.46 5.46
N ALA A 306 3.58 30.39 6.64
CA ALA A 306 2.20 30.84 6.83
C ALA A 306 2.02 32.32 6.45
N ASP A 307 2.98 33.18 6.82
CA ASP A 307 2.97 34.58 6.44
C ASP A 307 3.04 34.82 4.93
N VAL A 308 3.77 33.99 4.19
CA VAL A 308 3.82 34.03 2.71
C VAL A 308 2.50 33.61 2.09
N LEU A 309 1.81 32.66 2.70
CA LEU A 309 0.59 32.02 2.16
C LEU A 309 -0.72 32.73 2.54
N LYS A 310 -0.72 33.63 3.51
CA LYS A 310 -1.92 34.23 4.15
C LYS A 310 -2.89 34.93 3.21
N ASP A 311 -2.44 35.34 2.04
CA ASP A 311 -3.27 36.02 1.05
C ASP A 311 -3.96 35.06 0.06
N TYR A 312 -3.80 33.74 0.22
CA TYR A 312 -4.27 32.70 -0.71
C TYR A 312 -5.11 31.64 0.00
N GLN A 313 -5.89 30.88 -0.76
CA GLN A 313 -6.51 29.65 -0.26
C GLN A 313 -5.56 28.49 -0.55
N VAL A 314 -5.05 27.81 0.47
CA VAL A 314 -3.92 26.90 0.30
C VAL A 314 -4.22 25.51 0.85
N HIS A 315 -3.97 24.51 0.03
CA HIS A 315 -3.81 23.13 0.45
C HIS A 315 -2.34 22.74 0.36
N VAL A 316 -1.72 22.50 1.51
CA VAL A 316 -0.34 22.01 1.62
C VAL A 316 -0.37 20.50 1.67
N LEU A 317 0.37 19.84 0.77
CA LEU A 317 0.48 18.41 0.68
C LEU A 317 1.86 17.96 1.11
N THR A 318 1.95 17.15 2.15
CA THR A 318 3.19 16.66 2.73
C THR A 318 3.18 15.14 2.94
N GLY A 319 4.34 14.54 3.18
CA GLY A 319 4.55 13.14 3.46
C GLY A 319 5.50 12.91 4.63
N HIS A 320 6.57 12.13 4.43
CA HIS A 320 7.70 11.94 5.33
C HIS A 320 7.40 11.13 6.61
N THR A 321 6.31 11.45 7.29
CA THR A 321 5.99 10.87 8.61
C THR A 321 5.43 9.45 8.56
N HIS A 322 5.04 8.97 7.37
CA HIS A 322 4.29 7.70 7.21
C HIS A 322 3.04 7.64 8.09
N TYR A 323 2.34 8.76 8.15
CA TYR A 323 1.16 8.96 8.98
C TYR A 323 0.17 9.82 8.21
N PHE A 324 -1.11 9.47 8.21
CA PHE A 324 -2.14 10.30 7.57
C PHE A 324 -2.76 11.25 8.58
N GLN A 325 -2.77 12.54 8.26
CA GLN A 325 -3.41 13.56 9.10
C GLN A 325 -3.88 14.75 8.25
N ASN A 326 -5.09 15.23 8.52
CA ASN A 326 -5.59 16.51 8.00
C ASN A 326 -5.51 17.59 9.10
N ASN A 327 -4.75 18.64 8.86
CA ASN A 327 -4.55 19.75 9.80
C ASN A 327 -5.20 21.02 9.24
N ALA A 328 -6.31 21.44 9.81
CA ALA A 328 -6.90 22.76 9.57
C ALA A 328 -6.07 23.79 10.35
N VAL A 329 -5.11 24.45 9.69
CA VAL A 329 -4.21 25.42 10.31
C VAL A 329 -4.97 26.71 10.60
N ASP A 330 -5.71 27.20 9.59
CA ASP A 330 -6.64 28.31 9.73
C ASP A 330 -7.82 28.17 8.72
N ALA A 331 -8.57 29.25 8.53
CA ALA A 331 -9.73 29.24 7.61
C ALA A 331 -9.38 29.10 6.12
N GLN A 332 -8.14 29.40 5.75
CA GLN A 332 -7.66 29.42 4.36
C GLN A 332 -6.51 28.44 4.10
N LEU A 333 -5.92 27.89 5.15
CA LEU A 333 -4.73 27.05 5.10
C LEU A 333 -5.02 25.68 5.71
N MET A 334 -4.91 24.66 4.90
CA MET A 334 -5.05 23.28 5.32
C MET A 334 -3.84 22.45 4.88
N GLU A 335 -3.27 21.68 5.81
CA GLU A 335 -2.24 20.70 5.49
C GLU A 335 -2.85 19.29 5.45
N HIS A 336 -2.47 18.55 4.42
CA HIS A 336 -2.70 17.11 4.29
C HIS A 336 -1.35 16.42 4.40
N ASN A 337 -1.03 15.86 5.56
CA ASN A 337 0.10 14.95 5.71
C ASN A 337 -0.36 13.56 5.28
N ILE A 338 0.16 13.09 4.13
CA ILE A 338 -0.39 11.94 3.42
C ILE A 338 0.33 10.66 3.86
N GLY A 339 -0.45 9.61 4.11
CA GLY A 339 0.09 8.29 4.40
C GLY A 339 0.95 7.77 3.25
N ALA A 340 2.05 7.13 3.59
CA ALA A 340 3.04 6.62 2.65
C ALA A 340 2.50 5.48 1.78
N ALA A 341 2.86 5.48 0.51
CA ALA A 341 2.56 4.38 -0.40
C ALA A 341 3.25 3.07 0.04
N CYS A 342 4.42 3.16 0.68
CA CYS A 342 5.13 2.02 1.28
C CYS A 342 4.60 1.62 2.66
N GLY A 343 3.63 2.34 3.22
CA GLY A 343 3.16 2.16 4.58
C GLY A 343 4.31 2.24 5.59
N ALA A 344 4.40 1.27 6.51
CA ALA A 344 5.53 1.16 7.42
C ALA A 344 6.73 0.47 6.74
N TRP A 345 7.31 1.14 5.72
CA TRP A 345 8.54 0.73 5.01
C TRP A 345 8.44 -0.64 4.32
N TRP A 346 7.38 -0.89 3.58
CA TRP A 346 7.12 -2.17 2.89
C TRP A 346 7.08 -3.41 3.79
N LYS A 347 7.04 -3.21 5.12
CA LYS A 347 6.93 -4.28 6.14
C LYS A 347 5.52 -4.47 6.66
N SER A 348 4.61 -3.61 6.25
CA SER A 348 3.20 -3.61 6.62
C SER A 348 2.35 -3.18 5.43
N GLN A 349 1.05 -3.44 5.49
CA GLN A 349 0.06 -2.88 4.57
C GLN A 349 -0.63 -1.64 5.14
N VAL A 350 -0.15 -1.16 6.30
CA VAL A 350 -0.64 0.05 6.94
C VAL A 350 0.50 0.99 7.29
N ASN A 351 0.16 2.25 7.41
CA ASN A 351 1.00 3.32 7.93
C ASN A 351 1.11 3.25 9.45
N ARG A 352 1.95 4.10 10.05
CA ARG A 352 2.17 4.18 11.51
C ARG A 352 0.88 4.52 12.28
N CYS A 353 -0.08 5.17 11.64
CA CYS A 353 -1.38 5.50 12.20
C CYS A 353 -2.47 4.43 11.93
N GLY A 354 -2.12 3.33 11.29
CA GLY A 354 -3.08 2.29 10.91
C GLY A 354 -3.85 2.56 9.61
N ALA A 355 -3.74 3.75 9.01
CA ALA A 355 -4.27 3.99 7.66
C ALA A 355 -3.61 3.04 6.65
N PRO A 356 -4.35 2.41 5.73
CA PRO A 356 -3.77 1.56 4.71
C PRO A 356 -2.72 2.28 3.85
N ASN A 357 -1.84 1.56 3.18
CA ASN A 357 -1.03 2.12 2.10
C ASN A 357 -1.95 2.76 1.08
N GLY A 358 -1.60 3.93 0.55
CA GLY A 358 -2.51 4.62 -0.35
C GLY A 358 -1.99 5.97 -0.82
N TYR A 359 -2.91 6.81 -1.27
CA TYR A 359 -2.64 8.14 -1.79
C TYR A 359 -3.87 9.04 -1.65
N LEU A 360 -3.68 10.35 -1.71
CA LEU A 360 -4.79 11.31 -1.67
C LEU A 360 -5.28 11.61 -3.10
N VAL A 361 -6.60 11.65 -3.26
CA VAL A 361 -7.25 12.05 -4.51
C VAL A 361 -8.07 13.31 -4.25
N MET A 362 -7.78 14.37 -4.99
CA MET A 362 -8.53 15.61 -4.94
C MET A 362 -9.37 15.78 -6.21
N ASP A 363 -10.65 16.06 -6.05
CA ASP A 363 -11.58 16.45 -7.12
C ASP A 363 -11.68 17.98 -7.13
N VAL A 364 -11.14 18.59 -8.19
CA VAL A 364 -11.11 20.04 -8.36
C VAL A 364 -12.15 20.47 -9.38
N ASP A 365 -13.01 21.41 -9.01
CA ASP A 365 -13.99 22.07 -9.86
C ASP A 365 -13.88 23.60 -9.71
N GLY A 366 -13.14 24.24 -10.60
CA GLY A 366 -12.84 25.67 -10.53
C GLY A 366 -11.96 25.99 -9.32
N THR A 367 -12.53 26.58 -8.27
CA THR A 367 -11.89 26.86 -6.97
C THR A 367 -12.46 25.99 -5.85
N GLN A 368 -13.40 25.10 -6.16
CA GLN A 368 -13.91 24.12 -5.20
C GLN A 368 -13.01 22.89 -5.23
N LEU A 369 -12.66 22.37 -4.05
CA LEU A 369 -11.80 21.22 -3.91
C LEU A 369 -12.39 20.28 -2.86
N LYS A 370 -12.54 19.00 -3.24
CA LYS A 370 -12.86 17.89 -2.35
C LYS A 370 -11.73 16.89 -2.39
N TRP A 371 -11.54 16.13 -1.33
CA TRP A 371 -10.52 15.08 -1.28
C TRP A 371 -11.03 13.83 -0.60
N HIS A 372 -10.34 12.72 -0.89
CA HIS A 372 -10.51 11.43 -0.22
C HIS A 372 -9.18 10.70 -0.19
N TYR A 373 -8.94 9.97 0.87
CA TYR A 373 -7.85 9.02 0.90
C TYR A 373 -8.24 7.75 0.13
N LYS A 374 -7.44 7.36 -0.85
CA LYS A 374 -7.62 6.14 -1.62
C LYS A 374 -6.68 5.07 -1.11
N SER A 375 -7.22 4.10 -0.37
CA SER A 375 -6.49 2.93 0.12
C SER A 375 -6.16 1.97 -1.02
N THR A 376 -4.90 1.55 -1.14
CA THR A 376 -4.45 0.59 -2.15
C THR A 376 -5.18 -0.75 -1.96
N GLY A 377 -5.75 -1.28 -3.05
CA GLY A 377 -6.49 -2.54 -3.05
C GLY A 377 -7.94 -2.46 -2.56
N HIS A 378 -8.43 -1.29 -2.15
CA HIS A 378 -9.79 -1.09 -1.66
C HIS A 378 -10.58 -0.11 -2.54
N GLY A 379 -11.91 -0.11 -2.43
CA GLY A 379 -12.79 0.90 -3.04
C GLY A 379 -12.62 2.29 -2.40
N MET A 380 -13.20 3.32 -3.02
CA MET A 380 -13.24 4.68 -2.44
C MET A 380 -14.13 4.77 -1.20
N ASP A 381 -15.01 3.83 -1.01
CA ASP A 381 -15.88 3.68 0.15
C ASP A 381 -15.15 3.19 1.42
N TYR A 382 -13.93 2.65 1.28
CA TYR A 382 -13.13 2.20 2.41
C TYR A 382 -12.39 3.38 3.06
N GLN A 383 -13.09 4.12 3.91
CA GLN A 383 -12.58 5.33 4.58
C GLN A 383 -12.32 5.15 6.08
N MET A 384 -12.56 3.96 6.61
CA MET A 384 -12.29 3.61 8.00
C MET A 384 -12.07 2.09 8.16
N ARG A 385 -11.52 1.70 9.31
CA ARG A 385 -11.48 0.30 9.77
C ARG A 385 -12.17 0.24 11.11
N VAL A 386 -13.12 -0.68 11.27
CA VAL A 386 -13.81 -0.89 12.53
C VAL A 386 -13.33 -2.20 13.17
N TYR A 387 -12.89 -2.11 14.40
CA TYR A 387 -12.52 -3.23 15.27
C TYR A 387 -13.73 -3.61 16.12
N GLY A 388 -14.13 -4.87 16.09
CA GLY A 388 -15.15 -5.42 16.95
C GLY A 388 -14.71 -5.48 18.41
N LYS A 389 -15.65 -5.76 19.30
CA LYS A 389 -15.36 -5.93 20.73
C LYS A 389 -14.34 -7.04 20.95
N GLY A 390 -13.24 -6.74 21.64
CA GLY A 390 -12.13 -7.65 21.90
C GLY A 390 -11.04 -7.68 20.82
N GLU A 391 -11.22 -7.02 19.67
CA GLU A 391 -10.24 -7.03 18.59
C GLU A 391 -9.10 -6.03 18.76
N MET A 392 -9.34 -4.92 19.47
CA MET A 392 -8.27 -4.00 19.87
C MET A 392 -7.86 -4.34 21.32
N LEU A 393 -6.65 -4.88 21.50
CA LEU A 393 -6.20 -5.43 22.78
C LEU A 393 -6.12 -4.40 23.89
N SER A 394 -5.80 -3.14 23.57
CA SER A 394 -5.79 -2.02 24.53
C SER A 394 -7.19 -1.54 24.93
N GLN A 395 -8.22 -1.87 24.14
CA GLN A 395 -9.61 -1.41 24.30
C GLN A 395 -10.63 -2.56 24.22
N PRO A 396 -10.46 -3.66 24.97
CA PRO A 396 -11.19 -4.92 24.73
C PRO A 396 -12.70 -4.83 24.95
N GLN A 397 -13.19 -3.81 25.65
CA GLN A 397 -14.62 -3.63 25.93
C GLN A 397 -15.35 -2.80 24.86
N TYR A 398 -14.59 -2.11 24.00
CA TYR A 398 -15.12 -1.17 23.03
C TYR A 398 -15.15 -1.75 21.61
N VAL A 399 -16.05 -1.20 20.81
CA VAL A 399 -15.91 -1.18 19.35
C VAL A 399 -15.12 0.06 19.00
N VAL A 400 -14.07 -0.08 18.21
CA VAL A 400 -13.15 1.00 17.87
C VAL A 400 -13.15 1.22 16.37
N ALA A 401 -13.24 2.47 15.92
CA ALA A 401 -13.07 2.87 14.53
C ALA A 401 -11.79 3.68 14.36
N ASN A 402 -10.97 3.29 13.41
CA ASN A 402 -9.86 4.09 12.90
C ASN A 402 -10.35 4.83 11.65
N VAL A 403 -10.53 6.16 11.75
CA VAL A 403 -11.06 7.01 10.68
C VAL A 403 -9.94 7.93 10.21
N TRP A 404 -9.14 7.47 9.26
CA TRP A 404 -7.89 8.14 8.87
C TRP A 404 -8.09 9.47 8.16
N ASP A 405 -9.12 9.63 7.31
CA ASP A 405 -9.41 10.90 6.61
C ASP A 405 -10.28 11.86 7.45
N TRP A 406 -10.08 11.84 8.76
CA TRP A 406 -10.80 12.67 9.71
C TRP A 406 -10.19 14.08 9.82
N ASP A 407 -11.04 15.08 10.01
CA ASP A 407 -10.71 16.43 10.46
C ASP A 407 -11.82 16.98 11.39
N PRO A 408 -11.65 18.14 12.06
CA PRO A 408 -12.63 18.66 13.02
C PRO A 408 -14.03 18.97 12.46
N ALA A 409 -14.19 19.07 11.13
CA ALA A 409 -15.51 19.29 10.50
C ALA A 409 -16.27 17.96 10.26
N CYS A 410 -15.62 16.82 10.44
CA CYS A 410 -16.20 15.49 10.26
C CYS A 410 -16.98 15.02 11.50
N LYS A 411 -17.86 14.03 11.30
CA LYS A 411 -18.61 13.37 12.37
C LYS A 411 -18.39 11.87 12.32
N VAL A 412 -18.24 11.25 13.50
CA VAL A 412 -18.20 9.80 13.66
C VAL A 412 -19.29 9.41 14.66
N GLU A 413 -20.35 8.87 14.11
CA GLU A 413 -21.54 8.45 14.85
C GLU A 413 -21.66 6.93 14.87
N TRP A 414 -22.48 6.40 15.75
CA TRP A 414 -22.72 4.98 15.81
C TRP A 414 -24.16 4.60 16.08
N LEU A 415 -24.53 3.42 15.60
CA LEU A 415 -25.83 2.82 15.87
C LEU A 415 -25.62 1.47 16.55
N GLN A 416 -26.45 1.13 17.52
CA GLN A 416 -26.53 -0.18 18.12
C GLN A 416 -27.83 -0.85 17.70
N ASP A 417 -27.74 -2.02 17.08
CA ASP A 417 -28.91 -2.77 16.55
C ASP A 417 -29.83 -1.88 15.70
N GLY A 418 -29.23 -1.01 14.87
CA GLY A 418 -29.93 -0.07 14.00
C GLY A 418 -30.47 1.21 14.69
N LYS A 419 -30.30 1.36 16.03
CA LYS A 419 -30.74 2.56 16.77
C LYS A 419 -29.59 3.55 16.92
N PRO A 420 -29.75 4.83 16.53
CA PRO A 420 -28.75 5.86 16.73
C PRO A 420 -28.40 6.04 18.22
N MET A 421 -27.10 6.09 18.51
CA MET A 421 -26.56 6.26 19.86
C MET A 421 -25.78 7.57 20.03
N GLY A 422 -25.59 8.35 18.97
CA GLY A 422 -24.88 9.61 18.97
C GLY A 422 -23.43 9.49 18.49
N MET A 423 -22.58 10.41 18.94
CA MET A 423 -21.17 10.49 18.57
C MET A 423 -20.34 9.42 19.28
N MET A 424 -19.37 8.84 18.58
CA MET A 424 -18.31 8.05 19.21
C MET A 424 -17.33 8.95 19.97
N GLU A 425 -16.75 8.41 21.04
CA GLU A 425 -15.69 9.11 21.80
C GLU A 425 -14.36 9.04 21.05
N LYS A 426 -13.78 10.21 20.73
CA LYS A 426 -12.44 10.30 20.15
C LYS A 426 -11.38 10.06 21.21
N PHE A 427 -10.37 9.27 20.90
CA PHE A 427 -9.25 8.99 21.80
C PHE A 427 -7.95 8.78 21.03
N THR A 428 -6.84 8.64 21.74
CA THR A 428 -5.50 8.43 21.16
C THR A 428 -4.93 7.12 21.68
N ASP A 429 -4.48 6.27 20.76
CA ASP A 429 -3.85 4.99 21.07
C ASP A 429 -3.06 4.49 19.85
N VAL A 430 -2.34 3.37 20.00
CA VAL A 430 -1.68 2.69 18.87
C VAL A 430 -2.74 1.89 18.09
N ASP A 431 -2.77 2.03 16.77
CA ASP A 431 -3.64 1.20 15.93
C ASP A 431 -3.28 -0.29 16.03
N GLU A 432 -4.27 -1.16 16.17
CA GLU A 432 -4.06 -2.59 16.41
C GLU A 432 -3.35 -3.30 15.25
N VAL A 433 -3.72 -3.01 13.99
CA VAL A 433 -3.05 -3.63 12.82
C VAL A 433 -1.59 -3.17 12.73
N TYR A 434 -1.32 -1.90 13.04
CA TYR A 434 0.04 -1.41 13.13
C TYR A 434 0.80 -2.09 14.27
N ALA A 435 0.21 -2.20 15.46
CA ALA A 435 0.81 -2.87 16.62
C ALA A 435 1.16 -4.33 16.34
N VAL A 436 0.24 -5.08 15.73
CA VAL A 436 0.45 -6.47 15.30
C VAL A 436 1.61 -6.57 14.31
N SER A 437 1.67 -5.67 13.32
CA SER A 437 2.76 -5.64 12.32
C SER A 437 4.15 -5.44 12.94
N LYS A 438 4.20 -4.81 14.11
CA LYS A 438 5.39 -4.54 14.92
C LYS A 438 5.52 -5.46 16.13
N LYS A 439 4.72 -6.52 16.21
CA LYS A 439 4.71 -7.49 17.32
C LYS A 439 4.54 -6.82 18.68
N HIS A 440 3.67 -5.81 18.76
CA HIS A 440 3.37 -5.03 19.97
C HIS A 440 4.62 -4.53 20.73
N GLN A 441 5.71 -4.18 20.01
CA GLN A 441 6.90 -3.62 20.64
C GLN A 441 6.57 -2.28 21.33
N PRO A 442 7.24 -1.91 22.43
CA PRO A 442 7.01 -0.63 23.10
C PRO A 442 7.46 0.57 22.24
N GLY A 443 6.86 1.74 22.48
CA GLY A 443 7.23 2.99 21.82
C GLY A 443 6.70 3.14 20.38
N LEU A 444 5.61 2.43 20.03
CA LEU A 444 4.96 2.63 18.74
C LEU A 444 4.24 3.98 18.70
N THR A 445 4.12 4.54 17.50
CA THR A 445 3.43 5.80 17.26
C THR A 445 1.94 5.64 17.55
N VAL A 446 1.40 6.52 18.37
CA VAL A 446 -0.03 6.62 18.63
C VAL A 446 -0.73 7.39 17.53
N THR A 447 -2.01 7.13 17.34
CA THR A 447 -2.84 7.86 16.38
C THR A 447 -4.00 8.57 17.05
N GLY A 448 -4.29 9.79 16.62
CA GLY A 448 -5.34 10.65 17.16
C GLY A 448 -6.65 10.61 16.37
N HIS A 449 -6.81 9.67 15.43
CA HIS A 449 -8.06 9.50 14.66
C HIS A 449 -8.77 8.17 14.97
N LEU A 450 -8.66 7.72 16.23
CA LEU A 450 -9.41 6.61 16.77
C LEU A 450 -10.67 7.11 17.50
N PHE A 451 -11.74 6.33 17.33
CA PHE A 451 -13.04 6.58 17.94
C PHE A 451 -13.54 5.28 18.59
N ARG A 452 -14.17 5.37 19.76
CA ARG A 452 -14.68 4.19 20.46
C ARG A 452 -16.12 4.35 20.89
N ALA A 453 -16.83 3.25 20.92
CA ALA A 453 -18.18 3.12 21.45
C ALA A 453 -18.26 1.93 22.40
N LEU A 454 -18.92 2.08 23.53
CA LEU A 454 -19.14 1.00 24.49
C LEU A 454 -20.50 0.34 24.22
N PRO A 455 -20.55 -0.87 23.63
CA PRO A 455 -21.80 -1.57 23.40
C PRO A 455 -22.50 -1.93 24.73
N SER A 456 -23.82 -1.83 24.77
CA SER A 456 -24.59 -2.33 25.91
C SER A 456 -24.56 -3.86 26.00
N SER A 457 -24.89 -4.39 27.18
CA SER A 457 -25.06 -5.84 27.36
C SER A 457 -26.17 -6.35 26.45
N GLY A 458 -25.86 -7.37 25.63
CA GLY A 458 -26.80 -7.96 24.68
C GLY A 458 -26.89 -7.26 23.31
N ALA A 459 -26.07 -6.23 23.05
CA ALA A 459 -25.94 -5.68 21.70
C ALA A 459 -25.54 -6.75 20.69
N LYS A 460 -26.18 -6.76 19.52
CA LYS A 460 -25.94 -7.74 18.45
C LYS A 460 -25.05 -7.18 17.36
N SER A 461 -25.21 -5.90 17.05
CA SER A 461 -24.44 -5.22 16.00
C SER A 461 -24.15 -3.77 16.36
N ILE A 462 -23.00 -3.29 15.90
CA ILE A 462 -22.66 -1.86 15.92
C ILE A 462 -22.37 -1.43 14.50
N THR A 463 -23.05 -0.38 14.06
CA THR A 463 -22.76 0.31 12.80
C THR A 463 -22.05 1.62 13.12
N VAL A 464 -20.87 1.83 12.60
CA VAL A 464 -20.15 3.11 12.64
C VAL A 464 -20.49 3.88 11.38
N VAL A 465 -20.84 5.16 11.54
CA VAL A 465 -21.15 6.08 10.44
C VAL A 465 -20.16 7.24 10.46
N PHE A 466 -19.27 7.27 9.52
CA PHE A 466 -18.36 8.39 9.28
C PHE A 466 -18.99 9.34 8.27
N THR A 467 -19.23 10.60 8.66
CA THR A 467 -19.66 11.67 7.77
C THR A 467 -18.49 12.63 7.59
N ASN A 468 -17.93 12.72 6.37
CA ASN A 468 -16.83 13.62 6.09
C ASN A 468 -17.29 15.08 6.02
N ARG A 469 -16.36 16.03 5.89
CA ARG A 469 -16.65 17.47 5.81
C ARG A 469 -17.52 17.87 4.60
N PHE A 470 -17.61 17.01 3.59
CA PHE A 470 -18.40 17.22 2.38
C PHE A 470 -19.83 16.66 2.51
N GLY A 471 -20.18 16.07 3.67
CA GLY A 471 -21.48 15.47 3.94
C GLY A 471 -21.65 14.05 3.39
N GLU A 472 -20.60 13.44 2.85
CA GLU A 472 -20.62 12.06 2.35
C GLU A 472 -20.52 11.08 3.52
N LYS A 473 -21.29 9.99 3.47
CA LYS A 473 -21.39 9.01 4.54
C LYS A 473 -20.76 7.69 4.15
N PHE A 474 -19.97 7.14 5.07
CA PHE A 474 -19.34 5.83 4.98
C PHE A 474 -19.77 5.01 6.20
N GLU A 475 -20.21 3.78 5.96
CA GLU A 475 -20.77 2.95 7.01
C GLU A 475 -20.07 1.59 7.07
N GLN A 476 -19.76 1.13 8.28
CA GLN A 476 -19.27 -0.23 8.50
C GLN A 476 -19.96 -0.84 9.72
N THR A 477 -20.50 -2.04 9.57
CA THR A 477 -21.17 -2.77 10.63
C THR A 477 -20.30 -3.91 11.13
N VAL A 478 -20.15 -4.04 12.43
CA VAL A 478 -19.53 -5.19 13.10
C VAL A 478 -20.54 -5.90 13.99
N MET A 479 -20.50 -7.23 13.97
CA MET A 479 -21.34 -8.04 14.87
C MET A 479 -20.66 -8.14 16.24
N ILE A 480 -21.41 -7.84 17.31
CA ILE A 480 -20.89 -7.94 18.69
C ILE A 480 -20.97 -9.38 19.19
N THR A 481 -22.02 -10.09 18.79
CA THR A 481 -22.14 -11.51 19.01
C THR A 481 -22.15 -12.15 17.62
N ASN A 482 -21.05 -12.78 17.23
CA ASN A 482 -21.19 -13.79 16.20
C ASN A 482 -22.24 -14.78 16.71
N PRO A 483 -23.29 -15.12 15.94
CA PRO A 483 -24.10 -16.26 16.32
C PRO A 483 -23.15 -17.43 16.56
N LYS A 484 -23.17 -18.00 17.77
CA LYS A 484 -22.24 -19.08 18.12
C LYS A 484 -22.43 -20.19 17.10
N VAL A 485 -21.45 -20.34 16.18
CA VAL A 485 -21.47 -21.41 15.19
C VAL A 485 -21.19 -22.70 15.97
N GLN A 486 -22.04 -23.69 15.82
CA GLN A 486 -21.70 -25.01 16.34
C GLN A 486 -20.56 -25.57 15.49
N THR A 487 -19.34 -25.51 16.01
CA THR A 487 -18.16 -26.05 15.35
C THR A 487 -18.35 -27.55 15.12
N ARG A 488 -18.26 -28.01 13.87
CA ARG A 488 -18.39 -29.39 13.45
C ARG A 488 -17.02 -30.01 13.22
N ILE A 489 -16.91 -31.30 13.45
CA ILE A 489 -15.63 -32.00 13.44
C ILE A 489 -15.48 -32.85 12.20
N VAL A 490 -14.34 -32.77 11.53
CA VAL A 490 -13.90 -33.55 10.39
C VAL A 490 -12.76 -34.47 10.83
N ALA A 491 -12.86 -35.73 10.53
CA ALA A 491 -11.80 -36.71 10.81
C ALA A 491 -10.73 -36.64 9.70
N HIS A 492 -9.54 -36.14 10.03
CA HIS A 492 -8.39 -35.98 9.13
C HIS A 492 -7.90 -37.37 8.66
N ARG A 493 -7.95 -37.65 7.35
CA ARG A 493 -7.62 -38.95 6.72
C ARG A 493 -8.48 -40.11 7.28
N GLY A 494 -9.73 -39.81 7.66
CA GLY A 494 -10.61 -40.69 8.41
C GLY A 494 -10.28 -40.78 9.91
N TYR A 495 -11.03 -41.55 10.69
CA TYR A 495 -10.68 -41.82 12.09
C TYR A 495 -9.67 -42.96 12.14
N TRP A 496 -8.42 -42.64 11.87
CA TRP A 496 -7.35 -43.62 11.66
C TRP A 496 -6.56 -43.94 12.92
N ASP A 497 -6.46 -43.01 13.89
CA ASP A 497 -5.69 -43.20 15.13
C ASP A 497 -6.48 -43.99 16.15
N THR A 498 -6.84 -45.20 15.76
CA THR A 498 -7.61 -46.14 16.57
C THR A 498 -7.36 -47.58 16.09
N GLU A 499 -7.58 -48.59 16.97
CA GLU A 499 -7.29 -49.99 16.70
C GLU A 499 -7.95 -50.48 15.40
N GLY A 500 -7.19 -51.22 14.57
CA GLY A 500 -7.65 -51.78 13.29
C GLY A 500 -7.91 -50.76 12.19
N SER A 501 -7.38 -49.53 12.31
CA SER A 501 -7.54 -48.46 11.33
C SER A 501 -6.19 -47.97 10.84
N ALA A 502 -6.17 -47.31 9.68
CA ALA A 502 -5.00 -46.61 9.13
C ALA A 502 -5.43 -45.35 8.37
N GLN A 503 -4.51 -44.40 8.17
CA GLN A 503 -4.81 -43.21 7.37
C GLN A 503 -5.33 -43.58 5.98
N ASN A 504 -6.41 -42.92 5.54
CA ASN A 504 -6.97 -43.11 4.20
C ASN A 504 -7.46 -44.57 3.91
N SER A 505 -7.67 -45.38 4.95
CA SER A 505 -8.21 -46.71 4.81
C SER A 505 -9.77 -46.73 4.77
N ILE A 506 -10.36 -47.77 4.24
CA ILE A 506 -11.82 -47.95 4.31
C ILE A 506 -12.27 -48.06 5.77
N ALA A 507 -11.47 -48.70 6.62
CA ALA A 507 -11.75 -48.79 8.06
C ALA A 507 -11.79 -47.39 8.72
N SER A 508 -10.91 -46.46 8.33
CA SER A 508 -10.92 -45.10 8.92
C SER A 508 -12.18 -44.32 8.55
N LEU A 509 -12.70 -44.49 7.33
CA LEU A 509 -13.97 -43.90 6.90
C LEU A 509 -15.15 -44.49 7.72
N ARG A 510 -15.23 -45.83 7.86
CA ARG A 510 -16.26 -46.49 8.68
C ARG A 510 -16.25 -45.99 10.11
N LYS A 511 -15.08 -45.90 10.73
CA LYS A 511 -14.92 -45.44 12.11
C LYS A 511 -15.28 -43.97 12.28
N ALA A 512 -15.01 -43.12 11.29
CA ALA A 512 -15.45 -41.74 11.28
C ALA A 512 -16.99 -41.66 11.21
N ALA A 513 -17.63 -42.50 10.39
CA ALA A 513 -19.08 -42.60 10.32
C ALA A 513 -19.70 -43.11 11.62
N ASP A 514 -19.12 -44.16 12.24
CA ASP A 514 -19.55 -44.70 13.54
C ASP A 514 -19.42 -43.68 14.67
N ALA A 515 -18.38 -42.84 14.62
CA ALA A 515 -18.16 -41.72 15.56
C ALA A 515 -19.15 -40.55 15.35
N LYS A 516 -19.96 -40.59 14.28
CA LYS A 516 -20.97 -39.57 13.95
C LYS A 516 -20.36 -38.16 13.89
N VAL A 517 -19.18 -38.04 13.36
CA VAL A 517 -18.56 -36.73 13.05
C VAL A 517 -19.18 -36.16 11.78
N TYR A 518 -18.98 -34.85 11.56
CA TYR A 518 -19.55 -34.16 10.39
C TYR A 518 -19.03 -34.69 9.08
N GLY A 519 -17.73 -34.92 8.99
CA GLY A 519 -17.09 -35.37 7.76
C GLY A 519 -15.87 -36.25 8.01
N SER A 520 -15.49 -37.00 6.99
CA SER A 520 -14.23 -37.73 6.89
C SER A 520 -13.43 -37.12 5.75
N GLU A 521 -12.23 -36.65 6.03
CA GLU A 521 -11.35 -36.15 5.00
C GLU A 521 -10.55 -37.30 4.40
N CYS A 522 -10.24 -37.23 3.10
CA CYS A 522 -9.35 -38.15 2.40
C CYS A 522 -8.61 -37.46 1.25
N ASP A 523 -7.46 -38.03 0.88
CA ASP A 523 -6.55 -37.51 -0.13
C ASP A 523 -6.54 -38.37 -1.38
N VAL A 524 -6.54 -37.80 -2.59
CA VAL A 524 -6.49 -38.55 -3.83
C VAL A 524 -5.32 -38.20 -4.71
N HIS A 525 -4.71 -39.25 -5.30
CA HIS A 525 -3.68 -39.17 -6.34
C HIS A 525 -4.08 -40.01 -7.56
N ILE A 526 -3.42 -39.74 -8.70
CA ILE A 526 -3.61 -40.50 -9.92
C ILE A 526 -2.35 -41.31 -10.28
N THR A 527 -2.53 -42.57 -10.63
CA THR A 527 -1.45 -43.45 -11.04
C THR A 527 -1.08 -43.27 -12.51
N ALA A 528 0.06 -43.86 -12.93
CA ALA A 528 0.51 -43.86 -14.33
C ALA A 528 -0.54 -44.45 -15.30
N ASP A 529 -1.29 -45.49 -14.87
CA ASP A 529 -2.38 -46.10 -15.63
C ASP A 529 -3.75 -45.45 -15.38
N SER A 530 -3.75 -44.24 -14.84
CA SER A 530 -4.94 -43.40 -14.66
C SER A 530 -6.00 -43.91 -13.69
N VAL A 531 -5.62 -44.70 -12.72
CA VAL A 531 -6.45 -45.10 -11.58
C VAL A 531 -6.33 -44.08 -10.48
N ILE A 532 -7.43 -43.61 -9.90
CA ILE A 532 -7.43 -42.72 -8.75
C ILE A 532 -7.38 -43.57 -7.47
N ILE A 533 -6.39 -43.29 -6.64
CA ILE A 533 -6.19 -44.01 -5.36
C ILE A 533 -6.28 -43.02 -4.19
N VAL A 534 -6.61 -43.57 -3.00
CA VAL A 534 -6.73 -42.78 -1.77
C VAL A 534 -5.46 -42.97 -0.95
N ASN A 535 -4.63 -41.88 -0.91
CA ASN A 535 -3.39 -41.84 -0.17
C ASN A 535 -2.94 -40.39 0.01
N HIS A 536 -2.32 -40.06 1.15
CA HIS A 536 -1.86 -38.68 1.40
C HIS A 536 -0.56 -38.37 0.67
N ASP A 537 0.46 -39.20 0.80
CA ASP A 537 1.80 -38.91 0.31
C ASP A 537 1.89 -39.26 -1.20
N PRO A 538 2.73 -38.57 -1.97
CA PRO A 538 2.94 -38.87 -3.39
C PRO A 538 3.66 -40.20 -3.63
N LYS A 539 3.97 -40.92 -2.56
CA LYS A 539 4.64 -42.22 -2.57
C LYS A 539 3.95 -43.20 -1.58
N ILE A 540 3.99 -44.47 -1.91
CA ILE A 540 3.67 -45.53 -1.01
C ILE A 540 4.93 -46.39 -0.89
N ASN A 541 5.52 -46.41 0.31
CA ASN A 541 6.86 -46.97 0.52
C ASN A 541 7.88 -46.32 -0.45
N HIS A 542 8.49 -47.09 -1.35
CA HIS A 542 9.47 -46.63 -2.35
C HIS A 542 8.84 -46.30 -3.72
N LEU A 543 7.54 -46.61 -3.91
CA LEU A 543 6.85 -46.43 -5.19
C LEU A 543 6.25 -45.03 -5.30
N VAL A 544 6.63 -44.27 -6.34
CA VAL A 544 6.01 -42.99 -6.69
C VAL A 544 4.69 -43.24 -7.39
N ILE A 545 3.60 -42.71 -6.85
CA ILE A 545 2.23 -43.01 -7.33
C ILE A 545 2.07 -42.62 -8.80
N ALA A 546 2.51 -41.44 -9.19
CA ALA A 546 2.38 -40.93 -10.55
C ALA A 546 3.13 -41.79 -11.61
N ASP A 547 4.18 -42.48 -11.17
CA ASP A 547 5.04 -43.31 -12.05
C ASP A 547 4.67 -44.81 -12.00
N SER A 548 3.77 -45.19 -11.11
CA SER A 548 3.45 -46.61 -10.84
C SER A 548 2.05 -46.97 -11.36
N LYS A 549 1.88 -48.23 -11.75
CA LYS A 549 0.55 -48.78 -12.03
C LYS A 549 -0.16 -49.17 -10.73
N TYR A 550 -1.48 -49.10 -10.72
CA TYR A 550 -2.27 -49.52 -9.55
C TYR A 550 -2.02 -50.96 -9.12
N ALA A 551 -1.80 -51.88 -10.07
CA ALA A 551 -1.48 -53.27 -9.79
C ALA A 551 -0.26 -53.43 -8.88
N ASP A 552 0.74 -52.53 -8.98
CA ASP A 552 1.95 -52.58 -8.15
C ASP A 552 1.68 -51.94 -6.78
N LEU A 553 0.94 -50.79 -6.77
CA LEU A 553 0.64 -50.06 -5.55
C LEU A 553 -0.29 -50.81 -4.60
N LYS A 554 -1.27 -51.56 -5.10
CA LYS A 554 -2.21 -52.31 -4.25
C LYS A 554 -1.54 -53.46 -3.48
N THR A 555 -0.36 -53.89 -3.89
CA THR A 555 0.43 -54.88 -3.14
C THR A 555 1.07 -54.31 -1.88
N GLN A 556 1.12 -52.97 -1.79
CA GLN A 556 1.62 -52.25 -0.63
C GLN A 556 0.48 -52.11 0.38
N LEU A 557 0.57 -52.82 1.48
CA LEU A 557 -0.46 -52.80 2.51
C LEU A 557 -0.34 -51.56 3.40
N LEU A 558 -1.49 -51.03 3.78
CA LEU A 558 -1.60 -50.00 4.82
C LEU A 558 -1.25 -50.58 6.20
N LYS A 559 -1.00 -49.69 7.18
CA LYS A 559 -0.61 -50.12 8.55
C LYS A 559 -1.59 -51.09 9.22
N ASN A 560 -2.86 -51.09 8.85
CA ASN A 560 -3.88 -51.99 9.36
C ASN A 560 -4.07 -53.27 8.51
N GLY A 561 -3.23 -53.47 7.50
CA GLY A 561 -3.28 -54.65 6.62
C GLY A 561 -4.24 -54.53 5.42
N GLU A 562 -4.95 -53.43 5.27
CA GLU A 562 -5.77 -53.17 4.07
C GLU A 562 -4.90 -52.87 2.84
N GLU A 563 -5.37 -53.25 1.64
CA GLU A 563 -4.82 -52.78 0.40
C GLU A 563 -5.12 -51.25 0.21
N VAL A 564 -4.27 -50.57 -0.54
CA VAL A 564 -4.55 -49.19 -0.94
C VAL A 564 -5.79 -49.15 -1.81
N SER A 565 -6.82 -48.46 -1.36
CA SER A 565 -8.12 -48.42 -2.05
C SER A 565 -8.10 -47.46 -3.24
N THR A 566 -8.85 -47.82 -4.30
CA THR A 566 -9.22 -46.86 -5.32
C THR A 566 -10.29 -45.91 -4.78
N LEU A 567 -10.38 -44.72 -5.38
CA LEU A 567 -11.45 -43.76 -5.05
C LEU A 567 -12.84 -44.42 -5.25
N GLU A 568 -13.02 -45.24 -6.30
CA GLU A 568 -14.29 -45.92 -6.53
C GLU A 568 -14.67 -46.85 -5.38
N GLN A 569 -13.70 -47.61 -4.85
CA GLN A 569 -13.93 -48.46 -3.67
C GLN A 569 -14.28 -47.62 -2.44
N TYR A 570 -13.59 -46.51 -2.23
CA TYR A 570 -13.81 -45.60 -1.11
C TYR A 570 -15.20 -44.93 -1.19
N LEU A 571 -15.61 -44.49 -2.38
CA LEU A 571 -16.93 -43.92 -2.62
C LEU A 571 -18.05 -44.93 -2.50
N ASN A 572 -17.81 -46.19 -2.86
CA ASN A 572 -18.78 -47.30 -2.63
C ASN A 572 -18.98 -47.57 -1.13
N GLU A 573 -17.95 -47.43 -0.33
CA GLU A 573 -18.09 -47.47 1.12
C GLU A 573 -18.86 -46.26 1.65
N LEU A 574 -18.54 -45.04 1.18
CA LEU A 574 -19.22 -43.80 1.57
C LEU A 574 -20.75 -43.89 1.38
N LYS A 575 -21.22 -44.52 0.29
CA LYS A 575 -22.66 -44.74 0.02
C LYS A 575 -23.39 -45.45 1.12
N LYS A 576 -22.72 -46.28 1.89
CA LYS A 576 -23.31 -47.03 3.01
C LYS A 576 -23.53 -46.14 4.24
N HIS A 577 -22.95 -44.95 4.24
CA HIS A 577 -22.93 -44.00 5.35
C HIS A 577 -23.50 -42.64 4.95
N PRO A 578 -24.79 -42.50 4.65
CA PRO A 578 -25.36 -41.28 4.07
C PRO A 578 -25.35 -40.05 5.01
N ALA A 579 -25.05 -40.25 6.29
CA ALA A 579 -25.02 -39.19 7.30
C ALA A 579 -23.69 -38.50 7.43
N ILE A 580 -22.59 -39.00 6.84
CA ILE A 580 -21.26 -38.37 6.88
C ILE A 580 -20.93 -37.76 5.54
N LEU A 581 -20.29 -36.62 5.53
CA LEU A 581 -19.72 -36.00 4.31
C LEU A 581 -18.30 -36.51 4.07
N LEU A 582 -17.89 -36.53 2.81
CA LEU A 582 -16.52 -36.76 2.42
C LEU A 582 -15.90 -35.41 2.04
N ILE A 583 -14.83 -35.02 2.73
CA ILE A 583 -14.00 -33.86 2.40
C ILE A 583 -12.82 -34.39 1.58
N LEU A 584 -12.89 -34.23 0.25
CA LEU A 584 -12.00 -34.86 -0.69
C LEU A 584 -10.89 -33.90 -1.13
N GLU A 585 -9.64 -34.16 -0.70
CA GLU A 585 -8.48 -33.40 -1.13
C GLU A 585 -7.97 -33.89 -2.49
N ILE A 586 -8.02 -33.02 -3.49
CA ILE A 586 -7.33 -33.21 -4.75
C ILE A 586 -5.88 -32.75 -4.58
N LYS A 587 -4.97 -33.72 -4.49
CA LYS A 587 -3.53 -33.46 -4.27
C LYS A 587 -2.87 -32.88 -5.53
N ARG A 588 -1.94 -31.96 -5.33
CA ARG A 588 -1.07 -31.48 -6.42
C ARG A 588 -0.33 -32.64 -7.06
N GLN A 589 -0.23 -32.61 -8.38
CA GLN A 589 0.54 -33.56 -9.13
C GLN A 589 1.83 -32.92 -9.68
N PRO A 590 2.89 -33.72 -9.99
CA PRO A 590 4.12 -33.20 -10.56
C PRO A 590 3.92 -32.40 -11.86
N LEU A 591 2.96 -32.79 -12.68
CA LEU A 591 2.60 -32.12 -13.93
C LEU A 591 1.15 -31.60 -13.86
N GLN A 592 0.93 -30.38 -14.34
CA GLN A 592 -0.41 -29.76 -14.37
C GLN A 592 -1.41 -30.60 -15.15
N GLN A 593 -1.00 -31.20 -16.24
CA GLN A 593 -1.87 -32.10 -17.03
C GLN A 593 -2.39 -33.32 -16.24
N ASP A 594 -1.59 -33.82 -15.29
CA ASP A 594 -1.98 -34.95 -14.45
C ASP A 594 -2.91 -34.48 -13.31
N GLU A 595 -2.69 -33.27 -12.80
CA GLU A 595 -3.59 -32.63 -11.82
C GLU A 595 -4.96 -32.36 -12.46
N ASP A 596 -4.99 -31.84 -13.69
CA ASP A 596 -6.22 -31.61 -14.45
C ASP A 596 -6.94 -32.91 -14.74
N ARG A 597 -6.21 -33.98 -15.09
CA ARG A 597 -6.73 -35.31 -15.34
C ARG A 597 -7.30 -35.94 -14.07
N LEU A 598 -6.58 -35.83 -12.94
CA LEU A 598 -7.05 -36.28 -11.63
C LEU A 598 -8.35 -35.55 -11.27
N THR A 599 -8.36 -34.22 -11.38
CA THR A 599 -9.52 -33.40 -11.03
C THR A 599 -10.74 -33.76 -11.86
N ARG A 600 -10.61 -33.85 -13.20
CA ARG A 600 -11.73 -34.22 -14.08
C ARG A 600 -12.30 -35.60 -13.75
N LYS A 601 -11.45 -36.59 -13.64
CA LYS A 601 -11.87 -37.97 -13.33
C LYS A 601 -12.50 -38.09 -11.94
N THR A 602 -12.00 -37.33 -10.96
CA THR A 602 -12.57 -37.31 -9.60
C THR A 602 -14.00 -36.76 -9.61
N VAL A 603 -14.20 -35.58 -10.20
CA VAL A 603 -15.52 -34.94 -10.28
C VAL A 603 -16.50 -35.78 -11.10
N GLU A 604 -16.04 -36.31 -12.24
CA GLU A 604 -16.86 -37.23 -13.08
C GLU A 604 -17.29 -38.49 -12.30
N MET A 605 -16.37 -39.09 -11.56
CA MET A 605 -16.67 -40.30 -10.76
C MET A 605 -17.69 -40.00 -9.65
N VAL A 606 -17.51 -38.93 -8.90
CA VAL A 606 -18.42 -38.51 -7.82
C VAL A 606 -19.81 -38.23 -8.39
N ASN A 607 -19.93 -37.53 -9.53
CA ASN A 607 -21.20 -37.22 -10.17
C ASN A 607 -21.87 -38.50 -10.74
N ARG A 608 -21.10 -39.35 -11.43
CA ARG A 608 -21.60 -40.66 -11.95
C ARG A 608 -22.13 -41.56 -10.86
N MET A 609 -21.49 -41.54 -9.68
CA MET A 609 -21.91 -42.36 -8.54
C MET A 609 -23.07 -41.73 -7.74
N GLY A 610 -23.52 -40.50 -8.10
CA GLY A 610 -24.64 -39.82 -7.44
C GLY A 610 -24.28 -39.25 -6.06
N LEU A 611 -23.00 -38.96 -5.81
CA LEU A 611 -22.49 -38.54 -4.51
C LEU A 611 -22.17 -37.02 -4.43
N ALA A 612 -22.54 -36.24 -5.43
CA ALA A 612 -22.24 -34.80 -5.49
C ALA A 612 -22.72 -34.01 -4.25
N LYS A 613 -23.78 -34.44 -3.59
CA LYS A 613 -24.30 -33.81 -2.36
C LYS A 613 -23.60 -34.28 -1.07
N GLN A 614 -22.78 -35.32 -1.17
CA GLN A 614 -22.11 -35.96 -0.04
C GLN A 614 -20.60 -35.74 -0.08
N VAL A 615 -20.09 -35.01 -1.12
CA VAL A 615 -18.67 -34.71 -1.29
C VAL A 615 -18.46 -33.20 -1.33
N GLU A 616 -17.54 -32.72 -0.52
CA GLU A 616 -16.99 -31.38 -0.56
C GLU A 616 -15.52 -31.49 -0.98
N TYR A 617 -15.04 -30.57 -1.81
CA TYR A 617 -13.70 -30.63 -2.37
C TYR A 617 -12.78 -29.64 -1.68
N ILE A 618 -11.54 -30.06 -1.45
CA ILE A 618 -10.48 -29.20 -0.96
C ILE A 618 -9.22 -29.37 -1.82
N SER A 619 -8.41 -28.33 -1.96
CA SER A 619 -7.09 -28.42 -2.60
C SER A 619 -6.18 -27.27 -2.23
N PHE A 620 -4.87 -27.54 -2.19
CA PHE A 620 -3.82 -26.52 -2.17
C PHE A 620 -3.63 -25.84 -3.54
N SER A 621 -4.20 -26.43 -4.61
CA SER A 621 -4.11 -25.91 -5.97
C SER A 621 -5.34 -25.05 -6.29
N SER A 622 -5.11 -23.75 -6.53
CA SER A 622 -6.17 -22.88 -7.03
C SER A 622 -6.65 -23.28 -8.43
N ALA A 623 -5.79 -23.89 -9.24
CA ALA A 623 -6.16 -24.43 -10.56
C ALA A 623 -7.12 -25.61 -10.44
N ALA A 624 -6.84 -26.56 -9.53
CA ALA A 624 -7.74 -27.70 -9.26
C ALA A 624 -9.09 -27.20 -8.72
N CYS A 625 -9.09 -26.26 -7.75
CA CYS A 625 -10.33 -25.67 -7.22
C CYS A 625 -11.16 -25.00 -8.32
N ALA A 626 -10.54 -24.22 -9.20
CA ALA A 626 -11.21 -23.56 -10.32
C ALA A 626 -11.78 -24.58 -11.32
N LEU A 627 -11.04 -25.65 -11.60
CA LEU A 627 -11.47 -26.71 -12.51
C LEU A 627 -12.66 -27.50 -11.93
N VAL A 628 -12.68 -27.79 -10.62
CA VAL A 628 -13.85 -28.41 -9.96
C VAL A 628 -15.08 -27.53 -10.17
N ARG A 629 -14.99 -26.21 -9.92
CA ARG A 629 -16.09 -25.26 -10.10
C ARG A 629 -16.55 -25.14 -11.56
N GLN A 630 -15.62 -25.28 -12.51
CA GLN A 630 -15.92 -25.28 -13.94
C GLN A 630 -16.68 -26.56 -14.34
N LEU A 631 -16.33 -27.71 -13.77
CA LEU A 631 -16.95 -29.02 -14.08
C LEU A 631 -18.29 -29.20 -13.40
N ASP A 632 -18.43 -28.65 -12.19
CA ASP A 632 -19.68 -28.68 -11.43
C ASP A 632 -19.87 -27.32 -10.70
N ALA A 633 -20.76 -26.50 -11.24
CA ALA A 633 -21.08 -25.19 -10.66
C ALA A 633 -21.73 -25.27 -9.27
N ASN A 634 -22.24 -26.43 -8.84
CA ASN A 634 -22.84 -26.63 -7.53
C ASN A 634 -21.86 -27.28 -6.53
N ALA A 635 -20.67 -27.68 -6.96
CA ALA A 635 -19.69 -28.29 -6.08
C ALA A 635 -19.28 -27.31 -4.97
N ILE A 636 -19.21 -27.82 -3.74
CA ILE A 636 -18.67 -27.09 -2.59
C ILE A 636 -17.15 -27.24 -2.60
N VAL A 637 -16.43 -26.10 -2.63
CA VAL A 637 -14.97 -26.06 -2.74
C VAL A 637 -14.41 -25.14 -1.67
N TYR A 638 -13.45 -25.63 -0.88
CA TYR A 638 -12.66 -24.82 0.05
C TYR A 638 -11.21 -24.79 -0.39
N TYR A 639 -10.59 -23.61 -0.24
CA TYR A 639 -9.20 -23.40 -0.59
C TYR A 639 -8.28 -23.61 0.61
N VAL A 640 -7.16 -24.35 0.44
CA VAL A 640 -6.35 -24.85 1.57
C VAL A 640 -5.06 -24.08 1.80
N ASN A 641 -4.45 -23.50 0.78
CA ASN A 641 -3.05 -23.03 0.80
C ASN A 641 -2.79 -21.82 1.72
N GLY A 642 -3.82 -21.07 2.14
CA GLY A 642 -3.67 -20.00 3.11
C GLY A 642 -3.03 -18.69 2.62
N ASN A 643 -2.83 -18.53 1.32
CA ASN A 643 -2.22 -17.35 0.70
C ASN A 643 -3.24 -16.38 0.07
N PHE A 644 -4.54 -16.66 0.17
CA PHE A 644 -5.63 -15.78 -0.25
C PHE A 644 -6.42 -15.30 0.96
N THR A 645 -6.82 -14.02 0.92
CA THR A 645 -7.78 -13.45 1.87
C THR A 645 -9.18 -14.02 1.63
N PRO A 646 -10.11 -13.97 2.60
CA PRO A 646 -11.50 -14.37 2.38
C PRO A 646 -12.17 -13.65 1.21
N ALA A 647 -11.89 -12.36 1.02
CA ALA A 647 -12.40 -11.58 -0.12
C ALA A 647 -11.93 -12.13 -1.47
N GLU A 648 -10.66 -12.52 -1.58
CA GLU A 648 -10.12 -13.15 -2.78
C GLU A 648 -10.74 -14.52 -3.02
N VAL A 649 -10.91 -15.34 -1.98
CA VAL A 649 -11.57 -16.65 -2.06
C VAL A 649 -13.04 -16.49 -2.52
N LYS A 650 -13.76 -15.51 -1.99
CA LYS A 650 -15.11 -15.16 -2.44
C LYS A 650 -15.17 -14.79 -3.91
N LYS A 651 -14.22 -13.95 -4.35
CA LYS A 651 -14.11 -13.51 -5.75
C LYS A 651 -13.83 -14.68 -6.70
N LEU A 652 -13.12 -15.70 -6.25
CA LEU A 652 -12.86 -16.93 -7.00
C LEU A 652 -14.09 -17.87 -7.05
N GLY A 653 -15.15 -17.55 -6.29
CA GLY A 653 -16.40 -18.32 -6.27
C GLY A 653 -16.34 -19.59 -5.42
N TYR A 654 -15.39 -19.68 -4.49
CA TYR A 654 -15.29 -20.80 -3.53
C TYR A 654 -16.21 -20.56 -2.33
N GLN A 655 -16.54 -21.61 -1.58
CA GLN A 655 -17.49 -21.57 -0.48
C GLN A 655 -16.84 -21.35 0.88
N GLY A 656 -15.51 -21.38 0.97
CA GLY A 656 -14.81 -21.08 2.21
C GLY A 656 -13.31 -21.26 2.14
N ILE A 657 -12.70 -21.03 3.29
CA ILE A 657 -11.27 -21.23 3.55
C ILE A 657 -11.08 -22.44 4.45
N ASP A 658 -10.10 -23.26 4.12
CA ASP A 658 -9.69 -24.45 4.88
C ASP A 658 -8.20 -24.30 5.22
N TYR A 659 -7.89 -23.53 6.28
CA TYR A 659 -6.53 -23.08 6.52
C TYR A 659 -5.89 -23.73 7.74
N ASN A 660 -4.56 -23.84 7.68
CA ASN A 660 -3.80 -24.24 8.84
C ASN A 660 -4.11 -23.31 10.02
N TYR A 661 -4.37 -23.85 11.20
CA TYR A 661 -4.72 -23.07 12.40
C TYR A 661 -3.71 -21.97 12.72
N LYS A 662 -2.41 -22.16 12.39
CA LYS A 662 -1.38 -21.15 12.58
C LYS A 662 -1.61 -19.91 11.71
N ILE A 663 -2.21 -20.06 10.53
CA ILE A 663 -2.60 -18.96 9.65
C ILE A 663 -3.80 -18.25 10.25
N LEU A 664 -4.81 -18.96 10.72
CA LEU A 664 -5.97 -18.38 11.39
C LEU A 664 -5.62 -17.63 12.67
N PHE A 665 -4.62 -18.13 13.42
CA PHE A 665 -4.10 -17.40 14.60
C PHE A 665 -3.30 -16.16 14.23
N LYS A 666 -2.68 -16.14 13.07
CA LYS A 666 -1.99 -14.97 12.55
C LYS A 666 -2.95 -13.93 11.97
N HIS A 667 -4.09 -14.40 11.47
CA HIS A 667 -5.14 -13.61 10.83
C HIS A 667 -6.53 -13.91 11.42
N PRO A 668 -6.75 -13.63 12.72
CA PRO A 668 -8.02 -13.93 13.39
C PRO A 668 -9.21 -13.17 12.77
N GLU A 669 -8.95 -12.01 12.17
CA GLU A 669 -9.92 -11.21 11.44
C GLU A 669 -10.51 -11.93 10.23
N TRP A 670 -9.79 -12.88 9.62
CA TRP A 670 -10.27 -13.62 8.44
C TRP A 670 -11.47 -14.52 8.74
N ILE A 671 -11.61 -14.99 9.97
CA ILE A 671 -12.78 -15.80 10.36
C ILE A 671 -14.05 -14.95 10.28
N ARG A 672 -14.01 -13.75 10.83
CA ARG A 672 -15.12 -12.80 10.74
C ARG A 672 -15.37 -12.37 9.30
N GLU A 673 -14.34 -11.96 8.58
CA GLU A 673 -14.45 -11.55 7.17
C GLU A 673 -15.05 -12.64 6.30
N ALA A 674 -14.65 -13.91 6.51
CA ALA A 674 -15.24 -15.06 5.82
C ALA A 674 -16.74 -15.16 6.08
N HIS A 675 -17.17 -15.06 7.35
CA HIS A 675 -18.57 -15.14 7.73
C HIS A 675 -19.40 -13.98 7.17
N GLU A 676 -18.88 -12.75 7.19
CA GLU A 676 -19.52 -11.58 6.60
C GLU A 676 -19.73 -11.74 5.08
N LEU A 677 -18.80 -12.43 4.42
CA LEU A 677 -18.89 -12.77 2.99
C LEU A 677 -19.73 -14.02 2.72
N GLY A 678 -20.29 -14.67 3.76
CA GLY A 678 -21.04 -15.92 3.63
C GLY A 678 -20.18 -17.13 3.31
N LEU A 679 -18.89 -17.09 3.62
CA LEU A 679 -17.95 -18.19 3.50
C LEU A 679 -17.88 -18.99 4.80
N LYS A 680 -17.45 -20.26 4.70
CA LYS A 680 -17.17 -21.14 5.83
C LYS A 680 -15.68 -21.18 6.14
N VAL A 681 -15.33 -21.48 7.40
CA VAL A 681 -13.95 -21.54 7.88
C VAL A 681 -13.68 -22.90 8.52
N ASN A 682 -12.69 -23.61 7.99
CA ASN A 682 -12.11 -24.81 8.59
C ASN A 682 -10.68 -24.55 9.09
N GLY A 683 -10.35 -25.08 10.26
CA GLY A 683 -8.98 -25.06 10.81
C GLY A 683 -8.40 -26.47 10.94
N TRP A 684 -7.21 -26.71 10.37
CA TRP A 684 -6.50 -27.98 10.41
C TRP A 684 -5.06 -27.83 10.87
N THR A 685 -4.37 -28.79 11.44
CA THR A 685 -4.84 -29.98 12.12
C THR A 685 -4.48 -29.82 13.60
N PRO A 686 -5.35 -29.30 14.46
CA PRO A 686 -5.08 -29.25 15.89
C PRO A 686 -5.34 -30.64 16.50
N ASP A 687 -4.36 -31.14 17.22
CA ASP A 687 -4.45 -32.37 18.02
C ASP A 687 -4.22 -32.08 19.52
N ASP A 688 -4.12 -30.80 19.86
CA ASP A 688 -3.98 -30.26 21.21
C ASP A 688 -5.27 -29.57 21.66
N ASP A 689 -5.70 -29.86 22.89
CA ASP A 689 -6.97 -29.37 23.42
C ASP A 689 -7.03 -27.85 23.59
N GLU A 690 -5.90 -27.20 23.91
CA GLU A 690 -5.83 -25.74 24.07
C GLU A 690 -5.96 -25.03 22.72
N ILE A 691 -5.26 -25.55 21.70
CA ILE A 691 -5.38 -25.05 20.33
C ILE A 691 -6.79 -25.26 19.79
N THR A 692 -7.36 -26.45 20.03
CA THR A 692 -8.74 -26.79 19.64
C THR A 692 -9.75 -25.86 20.30
N ARG A 693 -9.65 -25.64 21.61
CA ARG A 693 -10.51 -24.73 22.36
C ARG A 693 -10.45 -23.32 21.78
N LYS A 694 -9.26 -22.83 21.53
CA LYS A 694 -9.07 -21.50 20.95
C LYS A 694 -9.72 -21.34 19.58
N LEU A 695 -9.64 -22.34 18.70
CA LEU A 695 -10.34 -22.32 17.40
C LEU A 695 -11.88 -22.31 17.56
N ILE A 696 -12.42 -23.07 18.51
CA ILE A 696 -13.86 -23.07 18.82
C ILE A 696 -14.30 -21.71 19.35
N GLU A 697 -13.52 -21.10 20.25
CA GLU A 697 -13.77 -19.76 20.78
C GLU A 697 -13.69 -18.67 19.70
N MET A 698 -12.81 -18.84 18.71
CA MET A 698 -12.72 -18.00 17.51
C MET A 698 -13.87 -18.22 16.53
N ASN A 699 -14.76 -19.20 16.81
CA ASN A 699 -16.00 -19.44 16.07
C ASN A 699 -15.79 -20.01 14.65
N VAL A 700 -14.79 -20.90 14.46
CA VAL A 700 -14.63 -21.62 13.19
C VAL A 700 -15.80 -22.59 12.93
N ASP A 701 -16.19 -22.78 11.67
CA ASP A 701 -17.30 -23.69 11.29
C ASP A 701 -16.90 -25.14 11.43
N PHE A 702 -15.66 -25.47 11.12
CA PHE A 702 -15.14 -26.83 11.12
C PHE A 702 -13.75 -26.91 11.73
N ILE A 703 -13.44 -28.06 12.31
CA ILE A 703 -12.08 -28.45 12.73
C ILE A 703 -11.76 -29.81 12.14
N THR A 704 -10.70 -29.91 11.36
CA THR A 704 -10.13 -31.15 10.84
C THR A 704 -9.00 -31.62 11.75
N THR A 705 -9.14 -32.79 12.39
CA THR A 705 -8.23 -33.29 13.45
C THR A 705 -8.02 -34.80 13.37
N ASN A 706 -6.88 -35.25 13.90
CA ASN A 706 -6.62 -36.73 14.08
C ASN A 706 -7.34 -37.32 15.32
N LYS A 707 -7.87 -36.45 16.22
CA LYS A 707 -8.60 -36.84 17.44
C LYS A 707 -10.09 -36.46 17.36
N PRO A 708 -10.84 -36.99 16.38
CA PRO A 708 -12.19 -36.50 16.10
C PRO A 708 -13.19 -36.70 17.23
N VAL A 709 -13.08 -37.81 17.98
CA VAL A 709 -14.00 -38.12 19.09
C VAL A 709 -13.76 -37.20 20.29
N GLU A 710 -12.50 -36.98 20.67
CA GLU A 710 -12.10 -36.11 21.76
C GLU A 710 -12.49 -34.66 21.43
N THR A 711 -12.17 -34.22 20.24
CA THR A 711 -12.49 -32.88 19.75
C THR A 711 -14.01 -32.63 19.69
N GLN A 712 -14.80 -33.65 19.29
CA GLN A 712 -16.25 -33.55 19.29
C GLN A 712 -16.84 -33.45 20.70
N LYS A 713 -16.27 -34.16 21.69
CA LYS A 713 -16.65 -33.99 23.11
C LYS A 713 -16.33 -32.60 23.61
N LEU A 714 -15.12 -32.08 23.31
CA LEU A 714 -14.71 -30.75 23.69
C LEU A 714 -15.63 -29.68 23.08
N ALA A 715 -15.93 -29.77 21.79
CA ALA A 715 -16.83 -28.83 21.10
C ALA A 715 -18.27 -28.83 21.66
N LYS A 716 -18.73 -29.95 22.18
CA LYS A 716 -20.05 -30.04 22.83
C LYS A 716 -20.04 -29.47 24.25
N SER A 717 -18.90 -29.37 24.91
CA SER A 717 -18.77 -28.86 26.27
C SER A 717 -18.57 -27.34 26.34
N LEU A 718 -18.28 -26.70 25.21
CA LEU A 718 -18.10 -25.25 25.03
C LEU A 718 -19.31 -24.59 24.37
#